data_d2eb27eb604a181b72cc0ffa26ad59b1
#
_entry.id   d2eb27eb604a181b72cc0ffa26ad59b1
#
_cell.length_a   1.000
_cell.length_b   1.000
_cell.length_c   1.000
_cell.angle_alpha   90.00
_cell.angle_beta   90.00
_cell.angle_gamma   90.00
#
_symmetry.space_group_name_H-M   'P 1'
#
loop_
_entity.id
_entity.type
_entity.pdbx_description
1 polymer ?
#
loop_
_entity_poly.entity_id
_entity_poly.type
_entity_poly.pdbx_seq_one_letter_code
_entity_poly.pdbx_strand_id
1 'polypeptide(L)'
;MSTFDQPLPDVEVNVPAPADFSTALAEGFARRVSALARRGGASDDAVRWAARAAFAASRATSEGHVCVPLDELAQRYESEVAHVRRALLVSGVASDGMQPAHALRPLVVDGQGRLYLARYYDYERRLAQSLVDHARGAHDDAVSVDMSPDGLRDRLLRYFGTPQDEQIDWQRVAAVMALSGRLTIVSGGPGTGKTTTVVGVLACLLDARADLRIALAAPTGKAAQRMQEALLARAGSLPPELAARLPQTSFTLHRLLGTGPNGRFRHHRDNPLPYDVIVIDEASMIDVAMATHLFDALARDTHLVMLGDKDQLAAVEAGAVFGELSAQPSFTSRGIGSIAAALDIDERRLRDALPTVGNDEPSNHPEPFFDDLFGMPADTPPSSTQTQSAPLADCVVWLERNYRFGLESAIGRLSLAIRRGAAQEALDLLVINATANPTADSAAPCAAAFHEDVDAAPSERTIHRLAAGFAPYADALATALADDAANAASHAPALFEALNRFRILCATRLGARGVDQMNTAMAAQVRRAARVPLAIGAQWFAGRPIMVTRNDYALGLFNGDIGIALPGADGALRVWFRGADGGLRAVSPAALPPHDTAFALTVHKSQGSEFDHAVLMLPSTFSRVLSRELVYTAVTRARERVEVVGARTVLLRAIATPTQRDSGLAARIVEAMESTEAGSR
;
A
#
# COMPACT_ATOMS: atom_id res chain seq x y z
N MET A 1 27.04 -30.99 22.68
CA MET A 1 25.61 -30.94 23.06
C MET A 1 25.05 -29.66 22.48
N SER A 2 24.23 -29.78 21.46
CA SER A 2 23.64 -28.64 20.70
C SER A 2 22.55 -27.99 21.55
N THR A 3 22.49 -26.67 21.56
CA THR A 3 21.48 -25.85 22.24
C THR A 3 20.03 -26.15 21.81
N PHE A 4 19.83 -27.11 20.93
CA PHE A 4 18.52 -27.56 20.42
C PHE A 4 17.93 -28.77 21.21
N ASP A 5 18.66 -29.35 22.16
CA ASP A 5 18.21 -30.52 22.94
C ASP A 5 17.86 -30.21 24.40
N GLN A 6 17.83 -28.95 24.81
CA GLN A 6 17.33 -28.61 26.14
C GLN A 6 15.78 -28.68 26.12
N PRO A 7 15.17 -29.42 27.07
CA PRO A 7 13.73 -29.35 27.28
C PRO A 7 13.37 -27.90 27.61
N LEU A 8 12.27 -27.41 27.01
CA LEU A 8 11.70 -26.11 27.35
C LEU A 8 11.47 -26.04 28.84
N PRO A 9 11.86 -24.95 29.54
CA PRO A 9 11.51 -24.76 30.94
C PRO A 9 10.00 -24.78 31.09
N ASP A 10 9.50 -25.38 32.17
CA ASP A 10 8.09 -25.37 32.53
C ASP A 10 7.55 -23.96 32.48
N VAL A 11 6.54 -23.75 31.64
CA VAL A 11 5.93 -22.44 31.38
C VAL A 11 5.04 -22.10 32.56
N GLU A 12 5.57 -21.35 33.52
CA GLU A 12 4.69 -20.46 34.27
C GLU A 12 4.01 -19.52 33.30
N VAL A 13 2.66 -19.46 33.38
CA VAL A 13 1.79 -18.76 32.44
C VAL A 13 1.99 -17.24 32.58
N ASN A 14 3.11 -16.75 32.10
CA ASN A 14 3.28 -15.36 31.65
C ASN A 14 3.19 -15.40 30.15
N VAL A 15 2.05 -15.01 29.61
CA VAL A 15 1.81 -14.87 28.18
C VAL A 15 2.89 -13.94 27.64
N PRO A 16 3.84 -14.46 26.81
CA PRO A 16 4.86 -13.59 26.24
C PRO A 16 4.20 -12.51 25.40
N ALA A 17 4.79 -11.32 25.41
CA ALA A 17 4.29 -10.20 24.62
C ALA A 17 4.09 -10.60 23.15
N PRO A 18 3.07 -10.07 22.44
CA PRO A 18 2.73 -10.44 21.06
C PRO A 18 3.88 -10.32 20.04
N ALA A 19 4.98 -9.65 20.41
CA ALA A 19 6.18 -9.48 19.59
C ALA A 19 6.91 -10.79 19.23
N ASP A 20 6.70 -11.87 19.97
CA ASP A 20 7.47 -13.11 19.81
C ASP A 20 6.79 -14.19 18.95
N PHE A 21 5.52 -13.97 18.55
CA PHE A 21 4.80 -15.01 17.81
C PHE A 21 5.47 -15.35 16.47
N SER A 22 5.94 -14.35 15.72
CA SER A 22 6.62 -14.57 14.44
C SER A 22 7.95 -15.30 14.62
N THR A 23 8.68 -15.03 15.69
CA THR A 23 9.92 -15.72 16.06
C THR A 23 9.63 -17.18 16.43
N ALA A 24 8.64 -17.42 17.28
CA ALA A 24 8.23 -18.79 17.66
C ALA A 24 7.78 -19.62 16.45
N LEU A 25 7.05 -18.99 15.50
CA LEU A 25 6.65 -19.62 14.25
C LEU A 25 7.88 -19.99 13.40
N ALA A 26 8.84 -19.07 13.24
CA ALA A 26 10.06 -19.30 12.46
C ALA A 26 10.92 -20.40 13.08
N GLU A 27 11.03 -20.45 14.42
CA GLU A 27 11.72 -21.52 15.14
C GLU A 27 11.03 -22.89 14.95
N GLY A 28 9.69 -22.92 15.06
CA GLY A 28 8.91 -24.13 14.83
C GLY A 28 9.09 -24.66 13.41
N PHE A 29 9.08 -23.77 12.43
CA PHE A 29 9.33 -24.11 11.03
C PHE A 29 10.76 -24.64 10.82
N ALA A 30 11.78 -23.97 11.38
CA ALA A 30 13.17 -24.39 11.30
C ALA A 30 13.38 -25.79 11.89
N ARG A 31 12.79 -26.07 13.07
CA ARG A 31 12.80 -27.40 13.69
C ARG A 31 12.18 -28.47 12.78
N ARG A 32 11.07 -28.15 12.14
CA ARG A 32 10.38 -29.08 11.24
C ARG A 32 11.22 -29.39 10.00
N VAL A 33 11.78 -28.35 9.36
CA VAL A 33 12.60 -28.49 8.16
C VAL A 33 13.89 -29.26 8.46
N SER A 34 14.56 -28.95 9.57
CA SER A 34 15.76 -29.71 9.98
C SER A 34 15.46 -31.18 10.27
N ALA A 35 14.33 -31.50 10.89
CA ALA A 35 13.90 -32.89 11.12
C ALA A 35 13.61 -33.62 9.79
N LEU A 36 13.04 -32.94 8.80
CA LEU A 36 12.85 -33.52 7.46
C LEU A 36 14.21 -33.81 6.78
N ALA A 37 15.16 -32.87 6.82
CA ALA A 37 16.48 -33.05 6.26
C ALA A 37 17.22 -34.25 6.90
N ARG A 38 17.18 -34.39 8.24
CA ARG A 38 17.74 -35.54 8.95
C ARG A 38 17.12 -36.86 8.51
N ARG A 39 15.79 -36.90 8.39
CA ARG A 39 15.09 -38.13 7.92
C ARG A 39 15.45 -38.47 6.49
N GLY A 40 15.76 -37.46 5.67
CA GLY A 40 16.26 -37.64 4.30
C GLY A 40 17.72 -38.07 4.22
N GLY A 41 18.43 -38.25 5.34
CA GLY A 41 19.84 -38.69 5.36
C GLY A 41 20.83 -37.56 5.07
N ALA A 42 20.45 -36.29 5.23
CA ALA A 42 21.35 -35.17 5.04
C ALA A 42 22.45 -35.13 6.11
N SER A 43 23.66 -34.66 5.76
CA SER A 43 24.74 -34.43 6.69
C SER A 43 24.37 -33.42 7.76
N ASP A 44 25.05 -33.47 8.93
CA ASP A 44 24.80 -32.50 10.00
C ASP A 44 25.01 -31.05 9.58
N ASP A 45 25.94 -30.77 8.67
CA ASP A 45 26.15 -29.46 8.11
C ASP A 45 24.97 -29.02 7.26
N ALA A 46 24.50 -29.87 6.34
CA ALA A 46 23.33 -29.59 5.52
C ALA A 46 22.04 -29.40 6.37
N VAL A 47 21.89 -30.17 7.45
CA VAL A 47 20.78 -30.01 8.41
C VAL A 47 20.87 -28.68 9.15
N ARG A 48 22.07 -28.25 9.58
CA ARG A 48 22.23 -26.91 10.19
C ARG A 48 21.87 -25.80 9.25
N TRP A 49 22.35 -25.86 8.00
CA TRP A 49 22.02 -24.85 7.00
C TRP A 49 20.52 -24.83 6.62
N ALA A 50 19.89 -25.99 6.53
CA ALA A 50 18.47 -26.10 6.33
C ALA A 50 17.65 -25.43 7.45
N ALA A 51 18.07 -25.60 8.71
CA ALA A 51 17.42 -24.93 9.85
C ALA A 51 17.61 -23.43 9.83
N ARG A 52 18.84 -22.94 9.57
CA ARG A 52 19.15 -21.50 9.48
C ARG A 52 18.36 -20.83 8.34
N ALA A 53 18.35 -21.47 7.17
CA ALA A 53 17.62 -20.99 6.00
C ALA A 53 16.11 -20.95 6.24
N ALA A 54 15.53 -21.99 6.82
CA ALA A 54 14.10 -22.04 7.14
C ALA A 54 13.70 -20.95 8.14
N PHE A 55 14.52 -20.73 9.17
CA PHE A 55 14.32 -19.65 10.13
C PHE A 55 14.37 -18.28 9.45
N ALA A 56 15.43 -18.02 8.66
CA ALA A 56 15.62 -16.74 7.95
C ALA A 56 14.47 -16.45 6.98
N ALA A 57 14.11 -17.42 6.13
CA ALA A 57 13.02 -17.24 5.17
C ALA A 57 11.65 -17.00 5.84
N SER A 58 11.36 -17.71 6.95
CA SER A 58 10.12 -17.50 7.69
C SER A 58 10.07 -16.14 8.39
N ARG A 59 11.19 -15.71 8.97
CA ARG A 59 11.32 -14.37 9.58
C ARG A 59 11.16 -13.27 8.55
N ALA A 60 11.91 -13.35 7.44
CA ALA A 60 11.85 -12.39 6.36
C ALA A 60 10.42 -12.23 5.82
N THR A 61 9.71 -13.35 5.64
CA THR A 61 8.30 -13.30 5.21
C THR A 61 7.40 -12.56 6.19
N SER A 62 7.58 -12.78 7.50
CA SER A 62 6.81 -12.05 8.52
C SER A 62 7.20 -10.56 8.63
N GLU A 63 8.34 -10.18 8.10
CA GLU A 63 8.85 -8.81 8.01
C GLU A 63 8.49 -8.16 6.65
N GLY A 64 7.81 -8.92 5.77
CA GLY A 64 7.28 -8.45 4.49
C GLY A 64 8.18 -8.68 3.28
N HIS A 65 9.33 -9.35 3.44
CA HIS A 65 10.17 -9.77 2.34
C HIS A 65 9.62 -11.04 1.68
N VAL A 66 9.81 -11.18 0.38
CA VAL A 66 9.44 -12.40 -0.35
C VAL A 66 10.57 -13.42 -0.33
N CYS A 67 11.80 -12.95 -0.32
CA CYS A 67 13.01 -13.78 -0.30
C CYS A 67 14.05 -13.22 0.67
N VAL A 68 15.14 -13.96 0.82
CA VAL A 68 16.35 -13.56 1.57
C VAL A 68 17.54 -13.71 0.64
N PRO A 69 18.36 -12.67 0.45
CA PRO A 69 19.63 -12.79 -0.24
C PRO A 69 20.54 -13.83 0.45
N LEU A 70 21.13 -14.74 -0.33
CA LEU A 70 21.91 -15.84 0.23
C LEU A 70 23.25 -15.37 0.78
N ASP A 71 23.76 -14.26 0.27
CA ASP A 71 24.97 -13.57 0.74
C ASP A 71 24.78 -13.00 2.14
N GLU A 72 23.65 -12.38 2.45
CA GLU A 72 23.32 -11.92 3.81
C GLU A 72 23.28 -13.09 4.80
N LEU A 73 22.65 -14.22 4.39
CA LEU A 73 22.62 -15.42 5.21
C LEU A 73 24.02 -15.99 5.40
N ALA A 74 24.85 -16.03 4.37
CA ALA A 74 26.22 -16.52 4.42
C ALA A 74 27.10 -15.62 5.31
N GLN A 75 27.02 -14.31 5.13
CA GLN A 75 27.74 -13.32 5.91
C GLN A 75 27.40 -13.38 7.40
N ARG A 76 26.11 -13.55 7.72
CA ARG A 76 25.64 -13.67 9.11
C ARG A 76 26.28 -14.81 9.87
N TYR A 77 26.68 -15.86 9.17
CA TYR A 77 27.29 -17.07 9.78
C TYR A 77 28.74 -17.29 9.31
N GLU A 78 29.39 -16.25 8.80
CA GLU A 78 30.83 -16.26 8.39
C GLU A 78 31.15 -17.42 7.46
N SER A 79 30.32 -17.61 6.41
CA SER A 79 30.43 -18.71 5.46
C SER A 79 30.43 -18.21 4.02
N GLU A 80 30.95 -19.02 3.10
CA GLU A 80 30.89 -18.73 1.66
C GLU A 80 29.51 -19.02 1.08
N VAL A 81 29.00 -18.14 0.23
CA VAL A 81 27.70 -18.28 -0.46
C VAL A 81 27.61 -19.61 -1.21
N ALA A 82 28.71 -20.02 -1.91
CA ALA A 82 28.75 -21.26 -2.66
C ALA A 82 28.64 -22.50 -1.76
N HIS A 83 29.18 -22.43 -0.56
CA HIS A 83 29.07 -23.50 0.45
C HIS A 83 27.61 -23.60 0.95
N VAL A 84 27.01 -22.46 1.34
CA VAL A 84 25.62 -22.40 1.83
C VAL A 84 24.65 -22.94 0.76
N ARG A 85 24.79 -22.48 -0.49
CA ARG A 85 23.99 -22.97 -1.62
C ARG A 85 24.07 -24.47 -1.79
N ARG A 86 25.30 -25.02 -1.80
CA ARG A 86 25.53 -26.45 -1.96
C ARG A 86 24.93 -27.25 -0.80
N ALA A 87 25.16 -26.79 0.43
CA ALA A 87 24.63 -27.45 1.64
C ALA A 87 23.09 -27.50 1.62
N LEU A 88 22.45 -26.42 1.20
CA LEU A 88 21.00 -26.36 1.06
C LEU A 88 20.47 -27.32 -0.01
N LEU A 89 21.04 -27.35 -1.20
CA LEU A 89 20.60 -28.23 -2.29
C LEU A 89 20.77 -29.72 -1.95
N VAL A 90 21.87 -30.11 -1.26
CA VAL A 90 22.07 -31.50 -0.83
C VAL A 90 21.28 -31.87 0.42
N SER A 91 20.67 -30.91 1.12
CA SER A 91 19.87 -31.15 2.33
C SER A 91 18.60 -31.98 2.10
N GLY A 92 18.19 -32.10 0.87
CA GLY A 92 16.92 -32.75 0.50
C GLY A 92 15.65 -31.95 0.78
N VAL A 93 15.74 -30.75 1.39
CA VAL A 93 14.60 -29.86 1.71
C VAL A 93 14.59 -28.56 0.92
N ALA A 94 15.61 -28.34 0.08
CA ALA A 94 15.69 -27.20 -0.83
C ALA A 94 15.76 -27.64 -2.29
N SER A 95 15.21 -26.86 -3.19
CA SER A 95 15.25 -27.01 -4.64
C SER A 95 15.85 -25.78 -5.30
N ASP A 96 16.28 -25.87 -6.57
CA ASP A 96 16.86 -24.78 -7.34
C ASP A 96 15.82 -23.95 -8.11
N GLY A 97 14.52 -24.26 -7.95
CA GLY A 97 13.44 -23.53 -8.59
C GLY A 97 13.08 -23.99 -10.01
N MET A 98 13.88 -24.86 -10.62
CA MET A 98 13.61 -25.36 -11.98
C MET A 98 12.45 -26.36 -12.05
N GLN A 99 12.03 -26.89 -10.91
CA GLN A 99 10.97 -27.91 -10.83
C GLN A 99 9.59 -27.25 -10.96
N PRO A 100 8.58 -28.02 -11.43
CA PRO A 100 7.19 -27.55 -11.40
C PRO A 100 6.69 -27.37 -9.96
N ALA A 101 5.66 -26.57 -9.76
CA ALA A 101 5.16 -26.16 -8.43
C ALA A 101 4.92 -27.32 -7.47
N HIS A 102 4.34 -28.43 -7.95
CA HIS A 102 4.04 -29.62 -7.13
C HIS A 102 5.29 -30.42 -6.68
N ALA A 103 6.43 -30.18 -7.33
CA ALA A 103 7.69 -30.83 -7.02
C ALA A 103 8.66 -29.94 -6.24
N LEU A 104 8.30 -28.67 -5.95
CA LEU A 104 9.10 -27.78 -5.13
C LEU A 104 9.21 -28.30 -3.70
N ARG A 105 10.41 -28.22 -3.16
CA ARG A 105 10.71 -28.50 -1.75
C ARG A 105 10.37 -27.29 -0.90
N PRO A 106 10.27 -27.43 0.45
CA PRO A 106 9.88 -26.34 1.34
C PRO A 106 10.68 -25.04 1.17
N LEU A 107 11.94 -25.16 0.78
CA LEU A 107 12.82 -24.04 0.47
C LEU A 107 13.20 -24.07 -1.01
N VAL A 108 13.42 -22.90 -1.58
CA VAL A 108 13.92 -22.72 -2.94
C VAL A 108 15.09 -21.75 -2.92
N VAL A 109 16.18 -22.10 -3.61
CA VAL A 109 17.34 -21.23 -3.85
C VAL A 109 17.46 -21.01 -5.35
N ASP A 110 17.09 -19.84 -5.83
CA ASP A 110 17.06 -19.54 -7.26
C ASP A 110 18.48 -19.39 -7.88
N GLY A 111 18.51 -19.18 -9.19
CA GLY A 111 19.76 -18.99 -9.95
C GLY A 111 20.55 -17.75 -9.55
N GLN A 112 19.90 -16.75 -9.00
CA GLN A 112 20.52 -15.48 -8.58
C GLN A 112 20.87 -15.42 -7.09
N GLY A 113 20.80 -16.57 -6.39
CA GLY A 113 21.20 -16.64 -4.97
C GLY A 113 20.19 -16.05 -4.01
N ARG A 114 18.90 -16.14 -4.30
CA ARG A 114 17.83 -15.78 -3.37
C ARG A 114 17.18 -17.02 -2.78
N LEU A 115 16.94 -16.99 -1.47
CA LEU A 115 16.31 -18.05 -0.70
C LEU A 115 14.84 -17.70 -0.44
N TYR A 116 13.94 -18.62 -0.76
CA TYR A 116 12.50 -18.47 -0.61
C TYR A 116 11.86 -19.58 0.22
N LEU A 117 10.72 -19.30 0.80
CA LEU A 117 9.71 -20.32 1.01
C LEU A 117 9.09 -20.72 -0.34
N ALA A 118 8.94 -22.01 -0.62
CA ALA A 118 8.47 -22.51 -1.93
C ALA A 118 7.17 -21.86 -2.41
N ARG A 119 6.24 -21.58 -1.48
CA ARG A 119 4.97 -20.94 -1.78
C ARG A 119 5.15 -19.54 -2.38
N TYR A 120 6.08 -18.75 -1.83
CA TYR A 120 6.31 -17.39 -2.30
C TYR A 120 7.08 -17.36 -3.62
N TYR A 121 8.01 -18.29 -3.81
CA TYR A 121 8.67 -18.51 -5.10
C TYR A 121 7.65 -18.83 -6.20
N ASP A 122 6.68 -19.72 -5.92
CA ASP A 122 5.63 -20.08 -6.86
C ASP A 122 4.70 -18.90 -7.16
N TYR A 123 4.37 -18.07 -6.16
CA TYR A 123 3.60 -16.86 -6.38
C TYR A 123 4.30 -15.89 -7.34
N GLU A 124 5.58 -15.56 -7.12
CA GLU A 124 6.31 -14.66 -8.02
C GLU A 124 6.42 -15.24 -9.43
N ARG A 125 6.71 -16.53 -9.56
CA ARG A 125 6.82 -17.18 -10.87
C ARG A 125 5.51 -17.13 -11.65
N ARG A 126 4.40 -17.44 -11.01
CA ARG A 126 3.07 -17.41 -11.63
C ARG A 126 2.64 -15.98 -11.98
N LEU A 127 2.87 -15.05 -11.05
CA LEU A 127 2.58 -13.64 -11.26
C LEU A 127 3.36 -13.09 -12.45
N ALA A 128 4.67 -13.36 -12.51
CA ALA A 128 5.53 -12.90 -13.60
C ALA A 128 5.05 -13.43 -14.97
N GLN A 129 4.72 -14.72 -15.06
CA GLN A 129 4.19 -15.29 -16.28
C GLN A 129 2.86 -14.63 -16.71
N SER A 130 1.93 -14.45 -15.77
CA SER A 130 0.65 -13.82 -16.03
C SER A 130 0.78 -12.34 -16.43
N LEU A 131 1.72 -11.62 -15.82
CA LEU A 131 2.04 -10.23 -16.19
C LEU A 131 2.54 -10.12 -17.62
N VAL A 132 3.51 -10.97 -18.01
CA VAL A 132 4.08 -10.99 -19.37
C VAL A 132 3.02 -11.36 -20.39
N ASP A 133 2.23 -12.40 -20.11
CA ASP A 133 1.14 -12.84 -20.99
C ASP A 133 0.09 -11.74 -21.20
N HIS A 134 -0.22 -10.99 -20.13
CA HIS A 134 -1.20 -9.89 -20.18
C HIS A 134 -0.65 -8.66 -20.90
N ALA A 135 0.60 -8.29 -20.65
CA ALA A 135 1.26 -7.14 -21.28
C ALA A 135 1.45 -7.33 -22.78
N ARG A 136 1.80 -8.58 -23.22
CA ARG A 136 2.03 -8.89 -24.64
C ARG A 136 0.76 -9.07 -25.46
N GLY A 137 -0.35 -9.47 -24.85
CA GLY A 137 -1.60 -9.75 -25.54
C GLY A 137 -2.28 -8.55 -26.21
N ALA A 138 -1.75 -7.35 -26.02
CA ALA A 138 -2.34 -6.10 -26.49
C ALA A 138 -2.25 -5.87 -28.03
N HIS A 139 -1.47 -6.66 -28.75
CA HIS A 139 -1.13 -6.33 -30.14
C HIS A 139 -1.91 -7.11 -31.22
N ASP A 140 -2.49 -8.29 -30.90
CA ASP A 140 -3.08 -9.16 -31.92
C ASP A 140 -4.62 -9.12 -32.00
N ASP A 141 -5.30 -8.73 -30.90
CA ASP A 141 -6.76 -8.75 -30.83
C ASP A 141 -7.34 -7.36 -30.51
N ALA A 142 -6.83 -6.31 -31.15
CA ALA A 142 -7.42 -4.97 -31.00
C ALA A 142 -8.93 -5.08 -31.26
N VAL A 143 -9.70 -4.91 -30.17
CA VAL A 143 -11.15 -4.70 -30.25
C VAL A 143 -11.43 -3.82 -31.45
N SER A 144 -12.44 -4.13 -32.23
CA SER A 144 -12.90 -3.41 -33.44
C SER A 144 -13.42 -1.99 -33.09
N VAL A 145 -12.63 -1.22 -32.39
CA VAL A 145 -12.84 0.16 -32.01
C VAL A 145 -12.04 1.01 -32.99
N ASP A 146 -12.59 2.14 -33.34
CA ASP A 146 -11.82 3.15 -34.09
C ASP A 146 -10.67 3.67 -33.21
N MET A 147 -9.52 2.98 -33.31
CA MET A 147 -8.24 3.31 -32.68
C MET A 147 -7.40 4.24 -33.54
N SER A 148 -8.00 4.86 -34.58
CA SER A 148 -7.32 5.91 -35.33
C SER A 148 -6.89 7.04 -34.38
N PRO A 149 -5.77 7.71 -34.67
CA PRO A 149 -5.32 8.85 -33.88
C PRO A 149 -6.41 9.93 -33.71
N ASP A 150 -7.19 10.17 -34.75
CA ASP A 150 -8.27 11.17 -34.72
C ASP A 150 -9.43 10.70 -33.81
N GLY A 151 -9.85 9.42 -33.90
CA GLY A 151 -10.87 8.87 -33.04
C GLY A 151 -10.46 8.85 -31.55
N LEU A 152 -9.19 8.58 -31.26
CA LEU A 152 -8.64 8.68 -29.89
C LEU A 152 -8.62 10.12 -29.42
N ARG A 153 -8.16 11.06 -30.24
CA ARG A 153 -8.12 12.50 -29.94
C ARG A 153 -9.52 13.04 -29.61
N ASP A 154 -10.51 12.72 -30.42
CA ASP A 154 -11.90 13.16 -30.20
C ASP A 154 -12.45 12.69 -28.86
N ARG A 155 -12.20 11.41 -28.49
CA ARG A 155 -12.58 10.87 -27.17
C ARG A 155 -11.86 11.58 -26.03
N LEU A 156 -10.55 11.79 -26.16
CA LEU A 156 -9.76 12.49 -25.15
C LEU A 156 -10.24 13.94 -24.96
N LEU A 157 -10.57 14.65 -26.03
CA LEU A 157 -11.12 16.00 -25.94
C LEU A 157 -12.51 16.00 -25.29
N ARG A 158 -13.34 15.01 -25.60
CA ARG A 158 -14.68 14.90 -25.05
C ARG A 158 -14.70 14.60 -23.55
N TYR A 159 -13.83 13.71 -23.05
CA TYR A 159 -13.90 13.23 -21.68
C TYR A 159 -12.84 13.80 -20.73
N PHE A 160 -11.76 14.38 -21.25
CA PHE A 160 -10.76 15.09 -20.46
C PHE A 160 -10.76 16.61 -20.69
N GLY A 161 -11.57 17.10 -21.66
CA GLY A 161 -11.63 18.51 -22.04
C GLY A 161 -10.43 18.93 -22.92
N THR A 162 -10.25 20.23 -23.15
CA THR A 162 -9.09 20.77 -23.86
C THR A 162 -7.85 20.80 -22.95
N PRO A 163 -6.61 20.60 -23.48
CA PRO A 163 -5.41 20.80 -22.69
C PRO A 163 -5.36 22.22 -22.11
N GLN A 164 -5.04 22.31 -20.81
CA GLN A 164 -5.03 23.61 -20.10
C GLN A 164 -3.70 24.38 -20.28
N ASP A 165 -2.64 23.66 -20.58
CA ASP A 165 -1.30 24.21 -20.75
C ASP A 165 -0.50 23.38 -21.76
N GLU A 166 0.75 23.80 -22.02
CA GLU A 166 1.64 23.08 -22.92
C GLU A 166 2.29 21.82 -22.31
N GLN A 167 2.09 21.54 -21.03
CA GLN A 167 2.65 20.35 -20.39
C GLN A 167 1.95 19.07 -20.87
N ILE A 168 2.68 17.94 -20.83
CA ILE A 168 2.09 16.64 -21.18
C ILE A 168 1.05 16.26 -20.13
N ASP A 169 -0.15 15.99 -20.60
CA ASP A 169 -1.24 15.49 -19.75
C ASP A 169 -1.12 13.96 -19.58
N TRP A 170 -0.46 13.55 -18.51
CA TRP A 170 -0.26 12.14 -18.18
C TRP A 170 -1.57 11.38 -17.88
N GLN A 171 -2.66 12.07 -17.55
CA GLN A 171 -3.98 11.45 -17.42
C GLN A 171 -4.52 10.98 -18.77
N ARG A 172 -4.29 11.76 -19.83
CA ARG A 172 -4.62 11.36 -21.20
C ARG A 172 -3.70 10.27 -21.73
N VAL A 173 -2.41 10.32 -21.39
CA VAL A 173 -1.47 9.23 -21.69
C VAL A 173 -2.00 7.93 -21.07
N ALA A 174 -2.41 7.93 -19.81
CA ALA A 174 -3.02 6.78 -19.15
C ALA A 174 -4.27 6.26 -19.89
N ALA A 175 -5.11 7.17 -20.42
CA ALA A 175 -6.29 6.78 -21.18
C ALA A 175 -5.92 6.12 -22.52
N VAL A 176 -4.95 6.67 -23.25
CA VAL A 176 -4.46 6.03 -24.49
C VAL A 176 -3.92 4.64 -24.21
N MET A 177 -3.11 4.49 -23.15
CA MET A 177 -2.56 3.19 -22.74
C MET A 177 -3.66 2.19 -22.39
N ALA A 178 -4.68 2.61 -21.62
CA ALA A 178 -5.80 1.74 -21.22
C ALA A 178 -6.70 1.33 -22.40
N LEU A 179 -6.79 2.15 -23.43
CA LEU A 179 -7.52 1.84 -24.66
C LEU A 179 -6.71 0.90 -25.59
N SER A 180 -5.37 1.07 -25.60
CA SER A 180 -4.48 0.33 -26.51
C SER A 180 -3.96 -0.97 -25.91
N GLY A 181 -3.84 -1.06 -24.58
CA GLY A 181 -3.26 -2.20 -23.86
C GLY A 181 -4.25 -2.89 -22.93
N ARG A 182 -3.91 -4.12 -22.52
CA ARG A 182 -4.71 -4.89 -21.55
C ARG A 182 -4.29 -4.63 -20.10
N LEU A 183 -3.07 -4.15 -19.89
CA LEU A 183 -2.52 -3.81 -18.57
C LEU A 183 -2.14 -2.34 -18.53
N THR A 184 -2.71 -1.59 -17.60
CA THR A 184 -2.34 -0.18 -17.36
C THR A 184 -2.12 0.03 -15.88
N ILE A 185 -0.92 0.47 -15.52
CA ILE A 185 -0.50 0.75 -14.15
C ILE A 185 -0.30 2.26 -14.02
N VAL A 186 -1.14 2.89 -13.20
CA VAL A 186 -1.13 4.34 -12.98
C VAL A 186 -0.64 4.61 -11.57
N SER A 187 0.59 5.13 -11.45
CA SER A 187 1.15 5.53 -10.17
C SER A 187 1.05 7.05 -10.00
N GLY A 188 0.54 7.47 -8.87
CA GLY A 188 0.46 8.89 -8.54
C GLY A 188 0.13 9.13 -7.08
N GLY A 189 0.69 10.17 -6.51
CA GLY A 189 0.43 10.57 -5.14
C GLY A 189 -1.02 10.99 -4.87
N PRO A 190 -1.39 11.25 -3.63
CA PRO A 190 -2.70 11.79 -3.30
C PRO A 190 -2.91 13.16 -3.97
N GLY A 191 -4.07 13.35 -4.59
CA GLY A 191 -4.39 14.61 -5.29
C GLY A 191 -3.91 14.72 -6.73
N THR A 192 -3.25 13.71 -7.30
CA THR A 192 -2.81 13.71 -8.71
C THR A 192 -3.93 13.43 -9.72
N GLY A 193 -5.17 13.27 -9.23
CA GLY A 193 -6.32 13.07 -10.10
C GLY A 193 -6.53 11.63 -10.56
N LYS A 194 -5.99 10.62 -9.84
CA LYS A 194 -6.23 9.20 -10.17
C LYS A 194 -7.70 8.87 -10.45
N THR A 195 -8.61 9.31 -9.56
CA THR A 195 -10.05 9.08 -9.75
C THR A 195 -10.61 9.78 -10.99
N THR A 196 -10.11 10.98 -11.30
CA THR A 196 -10.46 11.69 -12.53
C THR A 196 -10.03 10.91 -13.76
N THR A 197 -8.80 10.41 -13.73
CA THR A 197 -8.25 9.56 -14.78
C THR A 197 -9.10 8.32 -15.01
N VAL A 198 -9.53 7.64 -13.93
CA VAL A 198 -10.43 6.46 -14.04
C VAL A 198 -11.74 6.80 -14.72
N VAL A 199 -12.39 7.90 -14.31
CA VAL A 199 -13.67 8.32 -14.93
C VAL A 199 -13.50 8.57 -16.42
N GLY A 200 -12.43 9.30 -16.81
CA GLY A 200 -12.13 9.57 -18.21
C GLY A 200 -11.80 8.29 -18.99
N VAL A 201 -10.99 7.39 -18.41
CA VAL A 201 -10.66 6.07 -19.01
C VAL A 201 -11.91 5.26 -19.25
N LEU A 202 -12.77 5.12 -18.22
CA LEU A 202 -14.02 4.36 -18.34
C LEU A 202 -14.99 4.98 -19.33
N ALA A 203 -15.07 6.31 -19.39
CA ALA A 203 -15.88 7.00 -20.38
C ALA A 203 -15.39 6.72 -21.81
N CYS A 204 -14.08 6.79 -22.05
CA CYS A 204 -13.47 6.46 -23.33
C CYS A 204 -13.69 5.00 -23.72
N LEU A 205 -13.56 4.06 -22.79
CA LEU A 205 -13.80 2.62 -23.03
C LEU A 205 -15.27 2.33 -23.36
N LEU A 206 -16.22 2.92 -22.59
CA LEU A 206 -17.65 2.74 -22.81
C LEU A 206 -18.15 3.42 -24.10
N ASP A 207 -17.56 4.56 -24.48
CA ASP A 207 -17.83 5.21 -25.76
C ASP A 207 -17.33 4.37 -26.94
N ALA A 208 -16.21 3.71 -26.75
CA ALA A 208 -15.63 2.81 -27.72
C ALA A 208 -16.42 1.50 -27.86
N ARG A 209 -16.84 0.92 -26.72
CA ARG A 209 -17.62 -0.32 -26.67
C ARG A 209 -18.64 -0.28 -25.54
N ALA A 210 -19.90 -0.17 -25.92
CA ALA A 210 -21.00 0.12 -25.01
C ALA A 210 -21.43 -1.08 -24.12
N ASP A 211 -21.07 -2.31 -24.46
CA ASP A 211 -21.49 -3.55 -23.81
C ASP A 211 -20.49 -4.08 -22.76
N LEU A 212 -19.47 -3.29 -22.44
CA LEU A 212 -18.42 -3.68 -21.50
C LEU A 212 -18.97 -3.97 -20.09
N ARG A 213 -18.60 -5.11 -19.54
CA ARG A 213 -18.83 -5.46 -18.13
C ARG A 213 -17.66 -4.97 -17.30
N ILE A 214 -17.91 -4.00 -16.44
CA ILE A 214 -16.87 -3.31 -15.66
C ILE A 214 -16.99 -3.70 -14.20
N ALA A 215 -15.86 -4.03 -13.54
CA ALA A 215 -15.76 -4.18 -12.11
C ALA A 215 -14.84 -3.10 -11.52
N LEU A 216 -15.27 -2.53 -10.38
CA LEU A 216 -14.44 -1.67 -9.53
C LEU A 216 -14.04 -2.44 -8.29
N ALA A 217 -12.75 -2.47 -7.95
CA ALA A 217 -12.29 -3.16 -6.76
C ALA A 217 -11.17 -2.39 -6.03
N ALA A 218 -10.99 -2.70 -4.76
CA ALA A 218 -9.88 -2.21 -3.95
C ALA A 218 -9.51 -3.26 -2.89
N PRO A 219 -8.31 -3.18 -2.28
CA PRO A 219 -7.92 -4.08 -1.19
C PRO A 219 -8.84 -3.98 0.04
N THR A 220 -9.37 -2.80 0.32
CA THR A 220 -10.24 -2.55 1.48
C THR A 220 -11.65 -2.09 1.06
N GLY A 221 -12.66 -2.39 1.91
CA GLY A 221 -14.04 -1.98 1.66
C GLY A 221 -14.19 -0.46 1.57
N LYS A 222 -13.50 0.27 2.45
CA LYS A 222 -13.52 1.73 2.46
C LYS A 222 -12.94 2.34 1.19
N ALA A 223 -11.83 1.81 0.68
CA ALA A 223 -11.23 2.28 -0.57
C ALA A 223 -12.18 2.01 -1.77
N ALA A 224 -12.76 0.81 -1.83
CA ALA A 224 -13.74 0.45 -2.84
C ALA A 224 -14.95 1.39 -2.84
N GLN A 225 -15.52 1.65 -1.67
CA GLN A 225 -16.64 2.56 -1.50
C GLN A 225 -16.29 4.00 -1.95
N ARG A 226 -15.13 4.52 -1.53
CA ARG A 226 -14.67 5.87 -1.92
C ARG A 226 -14.48 6.01 -3.42
N MET A 227 -13.91 4.99 -4.06
CA MET A 227 -13.77 4.97 -5.52
C MET A 227 -15.14 5.04 -6.20
N GLN A 228 -16.11 4.28 -5.73
CA GLN A 228 -17.47 4.30 -6.23
C GLN A 228 -18.17 5.66 -6.03
N GLU A 229 -18.11 6.21 -4.81
CA GLU A 229 -18.69 7.54 -4.51
C GLU A 229 -18.08 8.63 -5.41
N ALA A 230 -16.75 8.61 -5.60
CA ALA A 230 -16.07 9.58 -6.44
C ALA A 230 -16.39 9.40 -7.94
N LEU A 231 -16.61 8.15 -8.39
CA LEU A 231 -17.09 7.86 -9.75
C LEU A 231 -18.51 8.42 -9.97
N LEU A 232 -19.42 8.12 -9.04
CA LEU A 232 -20.82 8.56 -9.13
C LEU A 232 -20.96 10.08 -9.02
N ALA A 233 -20.17 10.74 -8.17
CA ALA A 233 -20.16 12.20 -8.08
C ALA A 233 -19.77 12.88 -9.40
N ARG A 234 -18.97 12.22 -10.24
CA ARG A 234 -18.56 12.72 -11.56
C ARG A 234 -19.40 12.20 -12.71
N ALA A 235 -20.26 11.21 -12.48
CA ALA A 235 -21.17 10.67 -13.49
C ALA A 235 -22.07 11.76 -14.11
N GLY A 236 -22.45 12.78 -13.32
CA GLY A 236 -23.24 13.92 -13.79
C GLY A 236 -22.56 14.80 -14.86
N SER A 237 -21.24 14.70 -15.03
CA SER A 237 -20.49 15.39 -16.09
C SER A 237 -20.44 14.59 -17.41
N LEU A 238 -20.90 13.34 -17.40
CA LEU A 238 -20.92 12.47 -18.57
C LEU A 238 -22.27 12.47 -19.27
N PRO A 239 -22.33 12.10 -20.55
CA PRO A 239 -23.61 11.86 -21.23
C PRO A 239 -24.47 10.86 -20.44
N PRO A 240 -25.78 11.07 -20.31
CA PRO A 240 -26.67 10.24 -19.49
C PRO A 240 -26.59 8.73 -19.82
N GLU A 241 -26.41 8.42 -21.10
CA GLU A 241 -26.28 7.04 -21.59
C GLU A 241 -25.03 6.33 -21.07
N LEU A 242 -23.90 7.05 -20.96
CA LEU A 242 -22.65 6.52 -20.39
C LEU A 242 -22.73 6.49 -18.88
N ALA A 243 -23.27 7.53 -18.24
CA ALA A 243 -23.45 7.58 -16.80
C ALA A 243 -24.28 6.40 -16.27
N ALA A 244 -25.33 6.00 -16.99
CA ALA A 244 -26.18 4.85 -16.64
C ALA A 244 -25.45 3.49 -16.72
N ARG A 245 -24.34 3.39 -17.45
CA ARG A 245 -23.54 2.19 -17.63
C ARG A 245 -22.37 2.06 -16.66
N LEU A 246 -22.04 3.14 -15.93
CA LEU A 246 -21.01 3.08 -14.91
C LEU A 246 -21.38 2.09 -13.80
N PRO A 247 -20.39 1.36 -13.25
CA PRO A 247 -20.64 0.41 -12.18
C PRO A 247 -21.28 1.08 -10.96
N GLN A 248 -22.43 0.56 -10.51
CA GLN A 248 -23.16 1.05 -9.35
C GLN A 248 -22.68 0.41 -8.04
N THR A 249 -21.79 -0.57 -8.13
CA THR A 249 -21.23 -1.31 -6.99
C THR A 249 -19.73 -1.48 -7.12
N SER A 250 -19.05 -1.54 -5.99
CA SER A 250 -17.64 -1.82 -5.90
C SER A 250 -17.39 -3.03 -4.99
N PHE A 251 -16.22 -3.63 -5.13
CA PHE A 251 -15.86 -4.86 -4.43
C PHE A 251 -14.55 -4.69 -3.65
N THR A 252 -14.41 -5.41 -2.54
CA THR A 252 -13.06 -5.75 -2.10
C THR A 252 -12.49 -6.83 -3.01
N LEU A 253 -11.15 -6.88 -3.17
CA LEU A 253 -10.51 -7.94 -3.96
C LEU A 253 -10.95 -9.34 -3.53
N HIS A 254 -11.04 -9.58 -2.24
CA HIS A 254 -11.54 -10.85 -1.70
C HIS A 254 -12.96 -11.17 -2.16
N ARG A 255 -13.84 -10.17 -2.22
CA ARG A 255 -15.22 -10.34 -2.68
C ARG A 255 -15.29 -10.51 -4.19
N LEU A 256 -14.47 -9.78 -4.94
CA LEU A 256 -14.36 -9.92 -6.39
C LEU A 256 -13.93 -11.35 -6.76
N LEU A 257 -12.89 -11.86 -6.09
CA LEU A 257 -12.40 -13.22 -6.31
C LEU A 257 -13.33 -14.32 -5.75
N GLY A 258 -14.28 -13.94 -4.88
CA GLY A 258 -15.25 -14.86 -4.31
C GLY A 258 -14.63 -15.82 -3.29
N THR A 259 -14.38 -15.34 -2.06
CA THR A 259 -13.83 -16.17 -0.98
C THR A 259 -14.82 -17.26 -0.55
N GLY A 260 -14.44 -18.52 -0.72
CA GLY A 260 -15.22 -19.68 -0.30
C GLY A 260 -14.98 -20.06 1.17
N PRO A 261 -15.80 -20.98 1.73
CA PRO A 261 -15.71 -21.43 3.13
C PRO A 261 -14.34 -22.03 3.50
N ASN A 262 -13.63 -22.57 2.52
CA ASN A 262 -12.32 -23.22 2.68
C ASN A 262 -11.13 -22.25 2.48
N GLY A 263 -11.37 -20.94 2.42
CA GLY A 263 -10.34 -19.93 2.16
C GLY A 263 -9.80 -19.94 0.72
N ARG A 264 -10.39 -20.74 -0.19
CA ARG A 264 -10.05 -20.73 -1.61
C ARG A 264 -10.92 -19.72 -2.34
N PHE A 265 -10.34 -19.09 -3.36
CA PHE A 265 -11.08 -18.19 -4.24
C PHE A 265 -11.91 -18.98 -5.25
N ARG A 266 -13.12 -18.48 -5.56
CA ARG A 266 -14.01 -19.03 -6.57
C ARG A 266 -13.46 -18.81 -7.98
N HIS A 267 -12.90 -17.60 -8.19
CA HIS A 267 -12.33 -17.22 -9.47
C HIS A 267 -10.82 -17.51 -9.46
N HIS A 268 -10.36 -18.18 -10.48
CA HIS A 268 -9.00 -18.64 -10.71
C HIS A 268 -8.81 -18.97 -12.20
N ARG A 269 -7.65 -19.48 -12.60
CA ARG A 269 -7.30 -19.75 -14.00
C ARG A 269 -8.36 -20.55 -14.78
N ASP A 270 -8.98 -21.56 -14.14
CA ASP A 270 -10.00 -22.42 -14.78
C ASP A 270 -11.42 -21.86 -14.65
N ASN A 271 -11.61 -20.79 -13.88
CA ASN A 271 -12.89 -20.09 -13.71
C ASN A 271 -12.64 -18.60 -13.59
N PRO A 272 -12.28 -17.91 -14.69
CA PRO A 272 -11.90 -16.52 -14.67
C PRO A 272 -13.04 -15.59 -14.27
N LEU A 273 -12.70 -14.35 -13.97
CA LEU A 273 -13.64 -13.28 -13.66
C LEU A 273 -14.46 -12.92 -14.91
N PRO A 274 -15.78 -12.75 -14.78
CA PRO A 274 -16.66 -12.48 -15.92
C PRO A 274 -16.72 -10.98 -16.28
N TYR A 275 -15.59 -10.28 -16.28
CA TYR A 275 -15.51 -8.84 -16.56
C TYR A 275 -14.56 -8.56 -17.71
N ASP A 276 -14.94 -7.60 -18.54
CA ASP A 276 -14.15 -7.14 -19.67
C ASP A 276 -13.13 -6.07 -19.23
N VAL A 277 -13.50 -5.27 -18.22
CA VAL A 277 -12.64 -4.26 -17.62
C VAL A 277 -12.65 -4.38 -16.09
N ILE A 278 -11.48 -4.40 -15.48
CA ILE A 278 -11.33 -4.38 -14.02
C ILE A 278 -10.46 -3.19 -13.65
N VAL A 279 -10.98 -2.33 -12.78
CA VAL A 279 -10.26 -1.20 -12.21
C VAL A 279 -9.99 -1.46 -10.75
N ILE A 280 -8.72 -1.33 -10.35
CA ILE A 280 -8.29 -1.53 -8.98
C ILE A 280 -7.67 -0.25 -8.45
N ASP A 281 -8.20 0.28 -7.36
CA ASP A 281 -7.63 1.41 -6.63
C ASP A 281 -6.86 0.95 -5.38
N GLU A 282 -5.99 1.81 -4.86
CA GLU A 282 -5.09 1.53 -3.72
C GLU A 282 -4.25 0.26 -3.93
N ALA A 283 -3.79 0.02 -5.17
CA ALA A 283 -3.05 -1.19 -5.54
C ALA A 283 -1.70 -1.34 -4.80
N SER A 284 -1.15 -0.26 -4.21
CA SER A 284 0.03 -0.32 -3.34
C SER A 284 -0.14 -1.22 -2.10
N MET A 285 -1.40 -1.50 -1.71
CA MET A 285 -1.73 -2.38 -0.58
C MET A 285 -1.84 -3.87 -0.98
N ILE A 286 -1.56 -4.24 -2.23
CA ILE A 286 -1.68 -5.61 -2.73
C ILE A 286 -0.35 -6.34 -2.52
N ASP A 287 -0.38 -7.44 -1.74
CA ASP A 287 0.76 -8.33 -1.56
C ASP A 287 0.94 -9.29 -2.74
N VAL A 288 2.06 -10.03 -2.77
CA VAL A 288 2.38 -10.95 -3.87
C VAL A 288 1.38 -12.09 -4.01
N ALA A 289 0.82 -12.60 -2.92
CA ALA A 289 -0.16 -13.69 -2.96
C ALA A 289 -1.48 -13.21 -3.56
N MET A 290 -1.99 -12.04 -3.11
CA MET A 290 -3.22 -11.44 -3.63
C MET A 290 -3.06 -11.03 -5.09
N ALA A 291 -1.91 -10.46 -5.48
CA ALA A 291 -1.61 -10.13 -6.87
C ALA A 291 -1.64 -11.41 -7.74
N THR A 292 -0.99 -12.48 -7.29
CA THR A 292 -0.99 -13.75 -8.02
C THR A 292 -2.40 -14.29 -8.21
N HIS A 293 -3.22 -14.30 -7.16
CA HIS A 293 -4.61 -14.78 -7.25
C HIS A 293 -5.47 -13.91 -8.18
N LEU A 294 -5.25 -12.60 -8.17
CA LEU A 294 -5.93 -11.68 -9.07
C LEU A 294 -5.57 -11.97 -10.52
N PHE A 295 -4.26 -12.02 -10.84
CA PHE A 295 -3.80 -12.25 -12.21
C PHE A 295 -4.18 -13.65 -12.73
N ASP A 296 -4.16 -14.68 -11.87
CA ASP A 296 -4.67 -16.00 -12.23
C ASP A 296 -6.17 -16.03 -12.55
N ALA A 297 -6.94 -15.10 -11.99
CA ALA A 297 -8.37 -15.00 -12.20
C ALA A 297 -8.77 -14.12 -13.40
N LEU A 298 -7.83 -13.46 -14.07
CA LEU A 298 -8.12 -12.65 -15.26
C LEU A 298 -8.39 -13.52 -16.47
N ALA A 299 -9.41 -13.17 -17.25
CA ALA A 299 -9.54 -13.72 -18.59
C ALA A 299 -8.49 -13.06 -19.52
N ARG A 300 -8.14 -13.76 -20.62
CA ARG A 300 -7.11 -13.27 -21.55
C ARG A 300 -7.41 -11.88 -22.10
N ASP A 301 -8.68 -11.56 -22.32
CA ASP A 301 -9.13 -10.33 -22.97
C ASP A 301 -9.56 -9.25 -21.96
N THR A 302 -9.41 -9.50 -20.67
CA THR A 302 -9.73 -8.52 -19.62
C THR A 302 -8.73 -7.37 -19.62
N HIS A 303 -9.24 -6.13 -19.67
CA HIS A 303 -8.43 -4.93 -19.44
C HIS A 303 -8.30 -4.69 -17.93
N LEU A 304 -7.08 -4.67 -17.43
CA LEU A 304 -6.78 -4.37 -16.03
C LEU A 304 -6.16 -2.98 -15.90
N VAL A 305 -6.80 -2.12 -15.14
CA VAL A 305 -6.28 -0.80 -14.76
C VAL A 305 -5.99 -0.79 -13.26
N MET A 306 -4.73 -0.66 -12.90
CA MET A 306 -4.28 -0.61 -11.50
C MET A 306 -3.86 0.80 -11.13
N LEU A 307 -4.44 1.35 -10.07
CA LEU A 307 -4.10 2.67 -9.56
C LEU A 307 -3.51 2.53 -8.15
N GLY A 308 -2.47 3.29 -7.90
CA GLY A 308 -1.80 3.28 -6.60
C GLY A 308 -0.83 4.44 -6.47
N ASP A 309 0.00 4.37 -5.47
CA ASP A 309 1.07 5.30 -5.22
C ASP A 309 2.32 4.51 -4.80
N LYS A 310 3.35 4.51 -5.66
CA LYS A 310 4.58 3.73 -5.43
C LYS A 310 5.38 4.20 -4.20
N ASP A 311 5.15 5.45 -3.79
CA ASP A 311 5.85 6.08 -2.67
C ASP A 311 5.09 5.93 -1.33
N GLN A 312 3.87 5.38 -1.33
CA GLN A 312 3.13 5.04 -0.13
C GLN A 312 3.55 3.69 0.46
N LEU A 313 3.14 3.46 1.71
CA LEU A 313 3.33 2.18 2.38
C LEU A 313 2.82 1.03 1.52
N ALA A 314 3.69 0.05 1.31
CA ALA A 314 3.34 -1.22 0.68
C ALA A 314 2.40 -2.07 1.56
N ALA A 315 1.94 -3.19 1.02
CA ALA A 315 1.14 -4.17 1.75
C ALA A 315 1.81 -4.59 3.07
N VAL A 316 1.02 -4.94 4.07
CA VAL A 316 1.53 -5.46 5.36
C VAL A 316 2.16 -6.85 5.16
N GLU A 317 1.53 -7.66 4.34
CA GLU A 317 2.02 -8.98 3.94
C GLU A 317 3.23 -8.91 2.99
N ALA A 318 3.83 -10.05 2.66
CA ALA A 318 5.06 -10.09 1.88
C ALA A 318 4.90 -9.61 0.43
N GLY A 319 5.84 -8.78 0.00
CA GLY A 319 5.95 -8.23 -1.35
C GLY A 319 5.43 -6.79 -1.48
N ALA A 320 6.10 -6.02 -2.31
CA ALA A 320 5.75 -4.65 -2.67
C ALA A 320 5.43 -4.55 -4.18
N VAL A 321 4.53 -5.43 -4.64
CA VAL A 321 4.27 -5.68 -6.08
C VAL A 321 4.02 -4.40 -6.86
N PHE A 322 3.12 -3.52 -6.38
CA PHE A 322 2.81 -2.28 -7.09
C PHE A 322 4.02 -1.37 -7.22
N GLY A 323 4.82 -1.23 -6.15
CA GLY A 323 6.05 -0.44 -6.15
C GLY A 323 7.07 -0.96 -7.18
N GLU A 324 7.27 -2.28 -7.23
CA GLU A 324 8.17 -2.92 -8.18
C GLU A 324 7.68 -2.76 -9.63
N LEU A 325 6.40 -3.00 -9.90
CA LEU A 325 5.82 -2.87 -11.25
C LEU A 325 5.81 -1.42 -11.76
N SER A 326 5.64 -0.46 -10.86
CA SER A 326 5.58 0.96 -11.19
C SER A 326 6.91 1.71 -10.99
N ALA A 327 8.01 0.99 -10.72
CA ALA A 327 9.30 1.59 -10.41
C ALA A 327 9.83 2.50 -11.53
N GLN A 328 9.62 2.10 -12.79
CA GLN A 328 10.12 2.83 -13.95
C GLN A 328 9.17 2.72 -15.14
N PRO A 329 8.55 3.84 -15.59
CA PRO A 329 7.84 3.87 -16.85
C PRO A 329 8.81 3.67 -18.02
N SER A 330 8.42 2.85 -18.98
CA SER A 330 9.15 2.66 -20.22
C SER A 330 8.17 2.56 -21.38
N PHE A 331 8.57 3.06 -22.54
CA PHE A 331 7.72 3.07 -23.72
C PHE A 331 8.47 2.56 -24.93
N THR A 332 7.79 1.76 -25.74
CA THR A 332 8.29 1.36 -27.07
C THR A 332 8.21 2.54 -28.03
N SER A 333 8.99 2.50 -29.10
CA SER A 333 8.89 3.51 -30.17
C SER A 333 7.47 3.55 -30.77
N ARG A 334 6.78 2.41 -30.86
CA ARG A 334 5.40 2.31 -31.31
C ARG A 334 4.45 2.97 -30.32
N GLY A 335 4.61 2.71 -29.01
CA GLY A 335 3.81 3.32 -27.96
C GLY A 335 3.95 4.83 -27.93
N ILE A 336 5.19 5.35 -28.02
CA ILE A 336 5.47 6.78 -28.14
C ILE A 336 4.75 7.38 -29.35
N GLY A 337 4.89 6.78 -30.52
CA GLY A 337 4.24 7.25 -31.75
C GLY A 337 2.70 7.27 -31.64
N SER A 338 2.12 6.22 -31.07
CA SER A 338 0.66 6.13 -30.85
C SER A 338 0.15 7.19 -29.87
N ILE A 339 0.84 7.39 -28.75
CA ILE A 339 0.50 8.40 -27.76
C ILE A 339 0.67 9.80 -28.33
N ALA A 340 1.79 10.09 -29.00
CA ALA A 340 2.07 11.39 -29.60
C ALA A 340 1.02 11.76 -30.65
N ALA A 341 0.64 10.82 -31.51
CA ALA A 341 -0.41 11.02 -32.51
C ALA A 341 -1.79 11.28 -31.89
N ALA A 342 -2.17 10.52 -30.83
CA ALA A 342 -3.44 10.71 -30.14
C ALA A 342 -3.52 12.05 -29.38
N LEU A 343 -2.40 12.53 -28.83
CA LEU A 343 -2.32 13.79 -28.09
C LEU A 343 -2.01 15.02 -28.97
N ASP A 344 -1.68 14.81 -30.25
CA ASP A 344 -1.23 15.87 -31.18
C ASP A 344 0.03 16.59 -30.71
N ILE A 345 1.04 15.84 -30.30
CA ILE A 345 2.31 16.36 -29.81
C ILE A 345 3.49 15.74 -30.57
N ASP A 346 4.63 16.40 -30.54
CA ASP A 346 5.86 15.85 -31.09
C ASP A 346 6.38 14.67 -30.25
N GLU A 347 6.81 13.57 -30.91
CA GLU A 347 7.37 12.39 -30.21
C GLU A 347 8.59 12.74 -29.37
N ARG A 348 9.44 13.69 -29.82
CA ARG A 348 10.62 14.13 -29.06
C ARG A 348 10.22 14.74 -27.75
N ARG A 349 9.19 15.60 -27.78
CA ARG A 349 8.63 16.22 -26.57
C ARG A 349 8.13 15.17 -25.57
N LEU A 350 7.50 14.10 -26.05
CA LEU A 350 7.08 13.01 -25.19
C LEU A 350 8.28 12.24 -24.61
N ARG A 351 9.31 11.97 -25.42
CA ARG A 351 10.55 11.31 -24.95
C ARG A 351 11.31 12.14 -23.91
N ASP A 352 11.42 13.44 -24.14
CA ASP A 352 12.14 14.36 -23.23
C ASP A 352 11.42 14.54 -21.89
N ALA A 353 10.10 14.33 -21.88
CA ALA A 353 9.28 14.41 -20.66
C ALA A 353 9.16 13.07 -19.91
N LEU A 354 9.68 11.97 -20.46
CA LEU A 354 9.73 10.71 -19.72
C LEU A 354 10.64 10.87 -18.50
N PRO A 355 10.20 10.35 -17.34
CA PRO A 355 11.03 10.38 -16.14
C PRO A 355 12.35 9.67 -16.43
N THR A 356 13.42 10.43 -16.53
CA THR A 356 14.77 9.85 -16.51
C THR A 356 15.03 9.41 -15.08
N VAL A 357 15.39 8.14 -14.91
CA VAL A 357 15.98 7.69 -13.64
C VAL A 357 17.33 8.42 -13.57
N GLY A 358 17.33 9.54 -12.87
CA GLY A 358 18.57 10.24 -12.56
C GLY A 358 19.46 9.28 -11.78
N ASN A 359 20.72 9.21 -12.15
CA ASN A 359 21.79 8.61 -11.37
C ASN A 359 22.07 9.43 -10.08
N ASP A 360 21.02 9.93 -9.45
CA ASP A 360 21.07 10.62 -8.15
C ASP A 360 20.76 9.65 -7.01
N GLU A 361 21.33 8.45 -7.05
CA GLU A 361 21.64 7.79 -5.79
C GLU A 361 22.90 8.49 -5.25
N PRO A 362 22.83 9.11 -4.06
CA PRO A 362 24.04 9.40 -3.34
C PRO A 362 24.68 8.05 -3.01
N SER A 363 25.72 7.70 -3.73
CA SER A 363 26.59 6.57 -3.45
C SER A 363 27.25 6.80 -2.08
N ASN A 364 26.54 6.45 -1.03
CA ASN A 364 27.05 6.41 0.34
C ASN A 364 27.33 4.95 0.72
N HIS A 365 28.03 4.23 -0.17
CA HIS A 365 28.84 3.11 0.26
C HIS A 365 30.20 3.69 0.67
N PRO A 366 30.71 3.41 1.89
CA PRO A 366 32.08 3.71 2.20
C PRO A 366 32.95 2.91 1.24
N GLU A 367 33.68 3.62 0.37
CA GLU A 367 34.66 3.00 -0.49
C GLU A 367 35.65 2.20 0.38
N PRO A 368 35.93 0.93 0.07
CA PRO A 368 37.06 0.26 0.65
C PRO A 368 38.31 0.88 0.03
N PHE A 369 39.11 1.56 0.87
CA PHE A 369 40.46 1.94 0.55
C PHE A 369 41.24 0.67 0.21
N PHE A 370 41.50 0.45 -1.09
CA PHE A 370 42.60 -0.41 -1.55
C PHE A 370 43.35 0.28 -2.65
N ASP A 371 44.64 0.41 -2.37
CA ASP A 371 45.69 1.01 -3.17
C ASP A 371 45.70 0.53 -4.61
N ASP A 372 45.83 1.49 -5.51
CA ASP A 372 46.35 1.36 -6.87
C ASP A 372 47.73 0.65 -6.90
N LEU A 373 47.77 -0.54 -7.45
CA LEU A 373 48.98 -1.06 -8.13
C LEU A 373 48.57 -2.20 -9.07
N PHE A 374 48.29 -1.86 -10.32
CA PHE A 374 48.66 -2.57 -11.54
C PHE A 374 47.80 -2.07 -12.71
N GLY A 375 48.35 -1.14 -13.46
CA GLY A 375 47.77 -0.69 -14.70
C GLY A 375 47.75 -1.77 -15.77
N MET A 376 46.60 -1.96 -16.39
CA MET A 376 46.45 -2.55 -17.73
C MET A 376 45.39 -1.75 -18.50
N PRO A 377 45.63 -1.38 -19.77
CA PRO A 377 44.67 -0.62 -20.55
C PRO A 377 43.52 -1.52 -21.02
N ALA A 378 42.31 -1.13 -20.72
CA ALA A 378 41.11 -1.75 -21.28
C ALA A 378 40.64 -0.97 -22.48
N ASP A 379 41.15 -1.31 -23.65
CA ASP A 379 40.50 -1.04 -24.94
C ASP A 379 39.47 -2.16 -25.20
N THR A 380 38.24 -1.90 -24.80
CA THR A 380 37.09 -2.66 -25.30
C THR A 380 36.06 -1.64 -25.79
N PRO A 381 35.72 -1.63 -27.10
CA PRO A 381 34.71 -0.73 -27.63
C PRO A 381 33.36 -1.11 -26.97
N PRO A 382 32.49 -0.13 -26.69
CA PRO A 382 31.16 -0.45 -26.12
C PRO A 382 30.38 -1.31 -27.11
N SER A 383 30.18 -2.55 -26.77
CA SER A 383 29.24 -3.43 -27.47
C SER A 383 27.91 -2.71 -27.61
N SER A 384 27.46 -2.58 -28.85
CA SER A 384 26.12 -2.12 -29.20
C SER A 384 25.10 -2.90 -28.39
N THR A 385 24.63 -2.30 -27.30
CA THR A 385 23.53 -2.84 -26.48
C THR A 385 22.31 -2.85 -27.38
N GLN A 386 21.94 -4.01 -27.87
CA GLN A 386 20.60 -4.24 -28.39
C GLN A 386 19.66 -3.83 -27.25
N THR A 387 18.82 -2.84 -27.51
CA THR A 387 17.79 -2.33 -26.61
C THR A 387 16.81 -3.50 -26.36
N GLN A 388 17.08 -4.31 -25.35
CA GLN A 388 16.09 -5.28 -24.89
C GLN A 388 14.89 -4.47 -24.44
N SER A 389 13.73 -4.73 -25.04
CA SER A 389 12.48 -4.08 -24.70
C SER A 389 12.21 -4.33 -23.21
N ALA A 390 11.98 -3.25 -22.45
CA ALA A 390 11.67 -3.39 -21.03
C ALA A 390 10.41 -4.27 -20.85
N PRO A 391 10.38 -5.15 -19.84
CA PRO A 391 9.34 -6.18 -19.69
C PRO A 391 7.89 -5.68 -19.68
N LEU A 392 7.66 -4.47 -19.16
CA LEU A 392 6.35 -3.84 -19.02
C LEU A 392 6.31 -2.50 -19.78
N ALA A 393 6.99 -2.44 -20.93
CA ALA A 393 6.92 -1.26 -21.80
C ALA A 393 5.44 -1.00 -22.20
N ASP A 394 5.08 0.26 -22.28
CA ASP A 394 3.73 0.75 -22.59
C ASP A 394 2.64 0.37 -21.55
N CYS A 395 3.05 -0.10 -20.34
CA CYS A 395 2.09 -0.48 -19.29
C CYS A 395 2.06 0.48 -18.10
N VAL A 396 3.10 1.29 -17.87
CA VAL A 396 3.27 2.10 -16.66
C VAL A 396 3.26 3.58 -16.97
N VAL A 397 2.51 4.37 -16.20
CA VAL A 397 2.49 5.83 -16.27
C VAL A 397 2.50 6.46 -14.89
N TRP A 398 3.24 7.57 -14.74
CA TRP A 398 3.26 8.35 -13.50
C TRP A 398 2.44 9.63 -13.66
N LEU A 399 1.57 9.91 -12.68
CA LEU A 399 0.85 11.17 -12.53
C LEU A 399 1.63 12.07 -11.58
N GLU A 400 2.40 13.00 -12.10
CA GLU A 400 3.27 13.86 -11.28
C GLU A 400 2.57 15.14 -10.82
N ARG A 401 1.63 15.66 -11.62
CA ARG A 401 0.92 16.90 -11.31
C ARG A 401 -0.07 16.68 -10.15
N ASN A 402 0.08 17.47 -9.10
CA ASN A 402 -0.84 17.43 -7.95
C ASN A 402 -1.86 18.55 -8.04
N TYR A 403 -3.15 18.19 -8.11
CA TYR A 403 -4.28 19.13 -8.21
C TYR A 403 -4.87 19.49 -6.84
N ARG A 404 -4.52 18.76 -5.77
CA ARG A 404 -5.07 18.96 -4.44
C ARG A 404 -4.30 19.99 -3.62
N PHE A 405 -2.98 19.83 -3.54
CA PHE A 405 -2.15 20.67 -2.68
C PHE A 405 -1.44 21.78 -3.45
N GLY A 406 -1.34 21.72 -4.78
CA GLY A 406 -0.30 22.46 -5.51
C GLY A 406 1.10 22.06 -4.99
N LEU A 407 2.02 21.78 -5.85
CA LEU A 407 3.39 21.38 -5.45
C LEU A 407 4.08 22.46 -4.60
N GLU A 408 3.64 23.71 -4.72
CA GLU A 408 4.12 24.88 -3.98
C GLU A 408 3.54 25.01 -2.55
N SER A 409 2.53 24.22 -2.18
CA SER A 409 1.99 24.25 -0.82
C SER A 409 2.97 23.66 0.18
N ALA A 410 2.82 24.03 1.46
CA ALA A 410 3.68 23.49 2.53
C ALA A 410 3.64 21.95 2.59
N ILE A 411 2.45 21.35 2.49
CA ILE A 411 2.31 19.88 2.47
C ILE A 411 2.88 19.28 1.18
N GLY A 412 2.70 19.95 0.03
CA GLY A 412 3.24 19.51 -1.26
C GLY A 412 4.77 19.47 -1.24
N ARG A 413 5.42 20.56 -0.85
CA ARG A 413 6.90 20.64 -0.72
C ARG A 413 7.43 19.64 0.29
N LEU A 414 6.77 19.51 1.45
CA LEU A 414 7.15 18.54 2.48
C LEU A 414 7.07 17.10 1.93
N SER A 415 6.00 16.75 1.23
CA SER A 415 5.84 15.42 0.64
C SER A 415 6.91 15.10 -0.40
N LEU A 416 7.31 16.10 -1.22
CA LEU A 416 8.41 15.94 -2.20
C LEU A 416 9.77 15.76 -1.52
N ALA A 417 10.08 16.54 -0.46
CA ALA A 417 11.31 16.38 0.30
C ALA A 417 11.39 14.99 0.95
N ILE A 418 10.27 14.49 1.52
CA ILE A 418 10.20 13.15 2.10
C ILE A 418 10.44 12.09 1.01
N ARG A 419 9.78 12.17 -0.14
CA ARG A 419 9.95 11.21 -1.26
C ARG A 419 11.41 11.09 -1.70
N ARG A 420 12.12 12.21 -1.79
CA ARG A 420 13.55 12.24 -2.15
C ARG A 420 14.48 11.77 -1.03
N GLY A 421 13.95 11.53 0.18
CA GLY A 421 14.77 11.20 1.34
C GLY A 421 15.58 12.39 1.88
N ALA A 422 15.25 13.61 1.46
CA ALA A 422 15.89 14.85 1.88
C ALA A 422 15.44 15.23 3.31
N ALA A 423 15.94 14.47 4.30
CA ALA A 423 15.45 14.51 5.67
C ALA A 423 15.61 15.89 6.32
N GLN A 424 16.74 16.58 6.08
CA GLN A 424 16.97 17.90 6.63
C GLN A 424 16.05 18.94 5.97
N GLU A 425 15.89 18.90 4.65
CA GLU A 425 14.96 19.78 3.93
C GLU A 425 13.51 19.59 4.43
N ALA A 426 13.10 18.34 4.64
CA ALA A 426 11.79 18.04 5.18
C ALA A 426 11.59 18.61 6.60
N LEU A 427 12.63 18.55 7.46
CA LEU A 427 12.58 19.15 8.79
C LEU A 427 12.52 20.67 8.71
N ASP A 428 13.27 21.29 7.79
CA ASP A 428 13.31 22.76 7.63
C ASP A 428 11.96 23.32 7.09
N LEU A 429 11.23 22.52 6.32
CA LEU A 429 9.88 22.84 5.85
C LEU A 429 8.82 22.74 6.95
N LEU A 430 9.11 22.01 8.02
CA LEU A 430 8.22 21.92 9.18
C LEU A 430 8.53 23.11 10.10
N VAL A 431 7.56 23.99 10.31
CA VAL A 431 7.73 25.08 11.27
C VAL A 431 7.90 24.51 12.67
N ILE A 432 9.10 24.69 13.22
CA ILE A 432 9.41 24.23 14.57
C ILE A 432 8.72 25.15 15.57
N ASN A 433 7.60 24.69 16.12
CA ASN A 433 6.97 25.36 17.24
C ASN A 433 7.77 25.06 18.53
N ALA A 434 8.97 25.65 18.62
CA ALA A 434 9.70 25.75 19.88
C ALA A 434 9.03 26.82 20.74
N THR A 435 8.43 26.42 21.85
CA THR A 435 8.26 27.22 23.09
C THR A 435 7.90 28.69 22.97
N ALA A 436 7.16 29.17 22.01
CA ALA A 436 6.59 30.50 22.10
C ALA A 436 5.18 30.41 22.66
N ASN A 437 4.94 31.09 23.79
CA ASN A 437 3.59 31.41 24.24
C ASN A 437 2.81 31.93 23.04
N PRO A 438 1.63 31.42 22.74
CA PRO A 438 0.76 32.05 21.78
C PRO A 438 0.30 33.37 22.40
N THR A 439 1.02 34.45 22.15
CA THR A 439 0.44 35.77 22.24
C THR A 439 -0.59 35.87 21.14
N ALA A 440 -1.78 36.23 21.48
CA ALA A 440 -3.05 36.09 20.77
C ALA A 440 -3.16 36.83 19.41
N ASP A 441 -2.07 37.19 18.75
CA ASP A 441 -2.16 38.11 17.57
C ASP A 441 -1.29 37.78 16.37
N SER A 442 -0.81 36.55 16.22
CA SER A 442 -0.04 36.24 15.03
C SER A 442 -0.52 34.98 14.29
N ALA A 443 -1.02 35.24 13.10
CA ALA A 443 -0.94 34.43 11.88
C ALA A 443 -1.82 33.18 11.79
N ALA A 444 -2.36 32.96 10.59
CA ALA A 444 -3.02 31.75 10.14
C ALA A 444 -2.27 30.49 10.60
N PRO A 445 -2.97 29.43 11.03
CA PRO A 445 -2.34 28.21 11.52
C PRO A 445 -1.42 27.65 10.44
N CYS A 446 -0.15 27.38 10.80
CA CYS A 446 0.83 26.84 9.86
C CYS A 446 0.38 25.49 9.33
N ALA A 447 0.40 25.30 8.00
CA ALA A 447 -0.07 24.10 7.34
C ALA A 447 0.81 22.88 7.63
N ALA A 448 2.09 23.06 8.00
CA ALA A 448 3.01 21.98 8.36
C ALA A 448 3.84 22.38 9.59
N ALA A 449 3.78 21.60 10.67
CA ALA A 449 4.44 21.91 11.93
C ALA A 449 5.12 20.70 12.56
N PHE A 450 6.24 20.93 13.26
CA PHE A 450 6.92 19.94 14.08
C PHE A 450 6.83 20.32 15.58
N HIS A 451 6.47 19.35 16.39
CA HIS A 451 6.41 19.49 17.84
C HIS A 451 7.38 18.52 18.50
N GLU A 452 8.45 19.06 19.04
CA GLU A 452 9.44 18.24 19.71
C GLU A 452 8.89 17.72 21.04
N ASP A 453 8.87 16.41 21.18
CA ASP A 453 8.44 15.68 22.35
C ASP A 453 9.27 14.38 22.42
N VAL A 454 10.30 14.37 23.27
CA VAL A 454 11.33 13.33 23.31
C VAL A 454 11.10 12.27 24.40
N ASP A 455 10.15 12.49 25.29
CA ASP A 455 9.88 11.59 26.41
C ASP A 455 9.34 10.22 25.95
N ALA A 456 9.49 9.21 26.78
CA ALA A 456 8.98 7.85 26.48
C ALA A 456 7.45 7.85 26.28
N ALA A 457 6.70 8.62 27.07
CA ALA A 457 5.29 8.88 26.91
C ALA A 457 5.05 10.32 26.42
N PRO A 458 3.94 10.60 25.73
CA PRO A 458 3.60 11.96 25.35
C PRO A 458 3.46 12.85 26.58
N SER A 459 4.08 14.05 26.54
CA SER A 459 3.97 15.04 27.61
C SER A 459 2.51 15.49 27.81
N GLU A 460 2.17 15.98 29.00
CA GLU A 460 0.84 16.54 29.26
C GLU A 460 0.48 17.65 28.27
N ARG A 461 1.44 18.48 27.90
CA ARG A 461 1.27 19.53 26.88
C ARG A 461 0.87 18.93 25.54
N THR A 462 1.52 17.85 25.13
CA THR A 462 1.17 17.11 23.89
C THR A 462 -0.25 16.54 24.00
N ILE A 463 -0.60 15.89 25.11
CA ILE A 463 -1.94 15.36 25.33
C ILE A 463 -3.01 16.45 25.26
N HIS A 464 -2.79 17.61 25.90
CA HIS A 464 -3.72 18.73 25.83
C HIS A 464 -3.87 19.30 24.42
N ARG A 465 -2.78 19.43 23.67
CA ARG A 465 -2.82 19.87 22.27
C ARG A 465 -3.64 18.90 21.41
N LEU A 466 -3.39 17.61 21.52
CA LEU A 466 -4.11 16.60 20.77
C LEU A 466 -5.61 16.57 21.14
N ALA A 467 -5.91 16.76 22.43
CA ALA A 467 -7.29 16.87 22.91
C ALA A 467 -8.01 18.10 22.34
N ALA A 468 -7.30 19.23 22.19
CA ALA A 468 -7.84 20.46 21.57
C ALA A 468 -8.22 20.22 20.09
N GLY A 469 -7.52 19.34 19.37
CA GLY A 469 -7.90 18.93 18.02
C GLY A 469 -9.27 18.22 17.95
N PHE A 470 -9.68 17.58 19.03
CA PHE A 470 -11.01 16.97 19.16
C PHE A 470 -12.07 17.87 19.78
N ALA A 471 -11.77 19.16 20.08
CA ALA A 471 -12.76 20.06 20.66
C ALA A 471 -14.05 20.15 19.81
N PRO A 472 -13.99 20.31 18.46
CA PRO A 472 -15.20 20.33 17.65
C PRO A 472 -16.05 19.04 17.76
N TYR A 473 -15.37 17.91 17.94
CA TYR A 473 -16.06 16.62 18.16
C TYR A 473 -16.72 16.54 19.55
N ALA A 474 -16.01 17.00 20.58
CA ALA A 474 -16.53 17.05 21.94
C ALA A 474 -17.74 18.01 22.08
N ASP A 475 -17.69 19.15 21.40
CA ASP A 475 -18.78 20.14 21.37
C ASP A 475 -20.02 19.58 20.64
N ALA A 476 -19.82 18.95 19.47
CA ALA A 476 -20.89 18.27 18.73
C ALA A 476 -21.50 17.13 19.57
N LEU A 477 -20.68 16.39 20.31
CA LEU A 477 -21.14 15.34 21.21
C LEU A 477 -21.95 15.91 22.37
N ALA A 478 -21.48 16.98 23.00
CA ALA A 478 -22.21 17.65 24.10
C ALA A 478 -23.57 18.15 23.60
N THR A 479 -23.64 18.71 22.40
CA THR A 479 -24.89 19.14 21.77
C THR A 479 -25.83 17.96 21.52
N ALA A 480 -25.33 16.87 20.96
CA ALA A 480 -26.12 15.66 20.71
C ALA A 480 -26.67 15.02 21.98
N LEU A 481 -25.96 15.12 23.11
CA LEU A 481 -26.38 14.56 24.39
C LEU A 481 -27.27 15.51 25.22
N ALA A 482 -27.26 16.81 24.90
CA ALA A 482 -28.19 17.79 25.51
C ALA A 482 -29.59 17.72 24.87
N ASP A 483 -29.70 17.16 23.66
CA ASP A 483 -30.97 16.90 23.00
C ASP A 483 -31.62 15.63 23.59
N ASP A 484 -32.90 15.43 23.28
CA ASP A 484 -33.59 14.21 23.72
C ASP A 484 -32.87 12.96 23.17
N ALA A 485 -32.77 11.91 23.98
CA ALA A 485 -32.12 10.65 23.62
C ALA A 485 -32.67 10.07 22.28
N ALA A 486 -33.97 10.30 22.01
CA ALA A 486 -34.60 9.91 20.75
C ALA A 486 -33.97 10.62 19.52
N ASN A 487 -33.44 11.82 19.71
CA ASN A 487 -32.86 12.64 18.64
C ASN A 487 -31.33 12.56 18.53
N ALA A 488 -30.65 11.98 19.52
CA ALA A 488 -29.18 11.90 19.55
C ALA A 488 -28.58 11.31 18.27
N ALA A 489 -29.27 10.35 17.66
CA ALA A 489 -28.87 9.74 16.40
C ALA A 489 -28.88 10.70 15.20
N SER A 490 -29.73 11.71 15.21
CA SER A 490 -29.81 12.72 14.13
C SER A 490 -28.53 13.59 14.03
N HIS A 491 -27.77 13.67 15.13
CA HIS A 491 -26.49 14.37 15.21
C HIS A 491 -25.29 13.54 14.71
N ALA A 492 -25.47 12.24 14.41
CA ALA A 492 -24.39 11.38 13.96
C ALA A 492 -23.64 11.91 12.72
N PRO A 493 -24.29 12.49 11.67
CA PRO A 493 -23.58 13.07 10.53
C PRO A 493 -22.58 14.16 10.94
N ALA A 494 -22.99 15.09 11.82
CA ALA A 494 -22.13 16.17 12.31
C ALA A 494 -20.94 15.63 13.12
N LEU A 495 -21.16 14.58 13.92
CA LEU A 495 -20.10 13.90 14.65
C LEU A 495 -19.11 13.19 13.72
N PHE A 496 -19.57 12.54 12.65
CA PHE A 496 -18.68 11.95 11.65
C PHE A 496 -17.83 13.01 10.95
N GLU A 497 -18.42 14.15 10.61
CA GLU A 497 -17.68 15.26 10.00
C GLU A 497 -16.65 15.83 10.96
N ALA A 498 -17.02 16.10 12.21
CA ALA A 498 -16.09 16.59 13.22
C ALA A 498 -14.94 15.60 13.49
N LEU A 499 -15.25 14.28 13.50
CA LEU A 499 -14.25 13.24 13.66
C LEU A 499 -13.28 13.17 12.46
N ASN A 500 -13.76 13.43 11.24
CA ASN A 500 -12.95 13.42 10.03
C ASN A 500 -12.09 14.69 9.88
N ARG A 501 -12.40 15.77 10.56
CA ARG A 501 -11.58 16.98 10.55
C ARG A 501 -10.22 16.79 11.20
N PHE A 502 -10.15 15.99 12.26
CA PHE A 502 -8.91 15.78 13.01
C PHE A 502 -8.64 14.29 13.28
N ARG A 503 -7.40 13.84 13.06
CA ARG A 503 -7.01 12.45 13.31
C ARG A 503 -5.57 12.33 13.80
N ILE A 504 -5.35 11.45 14.78
CA ILE A 504 -4.02 11.06 15.24
C ILE A 504 -3.61 9.79 14.49
N LEU A 505 -2.44 9.81 13.88
CA LEU A 505 -1.84 8.71 13.15
C LEU A 505 -0.59 8.26 13.89
N CYS A 506 -0.60 7.04 14.44
CA CYS A 506 0.52 6.49 15.17
C CYS A 506 1.33 5.54 14.27
N ALA A 507 2.65 5.56 14.40
CA ALA A 507 3.51 4.62 13.70
C ALA A 507 3.34 3.17 14.21
N THR A 508 3.02 3.01 15.51
CA THR A 508 2.90 1.71 16.18
C THR A 508 1.53 1.53 16.84
N ARG A 509 1.12 0.27 17.02
CA ARG A 509 -0.10 -0.05 17.79
C ARG A 509 0.17 0.00 19.30
N LEU A 510 1.26 -0.64 19.73
CA LEU A 510 1.66 -0.80 21.12
C LEU A 510 2.67 0.28 21.55
N GLY A 511 2.85 0.43 22.84
CA GLY A 511 3.76 1.40 23.47
C GLY A 511 3.06 2.69 23.88
N ALA A 512 3.75 3.51 24.68
CA ALA A 512 3.18 4.71 25.30
C ALA A 512 2.70 5.75 24.27
N ARG A 513 3.27 5.76 23.05
CA ARG A 513 2.91 6.62 21.91
C ARG A 513 2.15 5.86 20.84
N GLY A 514 1.74 4.62 21.12
CA GLY A 514 0.98 3.77 20.22
C GLY A 514 -0.53 4.05 20.27
N VAL A 515 -1.24 3.46 19.31
CA VAL A 515 -2.68 3.65 19.11
C VAL A 515 -3.48 3.36 20.37
N ASP A 516 -3.17 2.27 21.09
CA ASP A 516 -3.96 1.82 22.24
C ASP A 516 -3.92 2.84 23.39
N GLN A 517 -2.72 3.38 23.69
CA GLN A 517 -2.54 4.40 24.73
C GLN A 517 -3.11 5.76 24.30
N MET A 518 -2.91 6.15 23.05
CA MET A 518 -3.45 7.39 22.50
C MET A 518 -4.98 7.38 22.49
N ASN A 519 -5.62 6.26 22.12
CA ASN A 519 -7.07 6.12 22.19
C ASN A 519 -7.59 6.21 23.63
N THR A 520 -6.90 5.60 24.59
CA THR A 520 -7.25 5.69 26.01
C THR A 520 -7.18 7.13 26.52
N ALA A 521 -6.09 7.84 26.20
CA ALA A 521 -5.89 9.22 26.58
C ALA A 521 -6.95 10.15 25.96
N MET A 522 -7.18 10.04 24.65
CA MET A 522 -8.15 10.88 23.95
C MET A 522 -9.59 10.58 24.38
N ALA A 523 -9.96 9.31 24.59
CA ALA A 523 -11.27 8.95 25.14
C ALA A 523 -11.52 9.63 26.50
N ALA A 524 -10.53 9.66 27.39
CA ALA A 524 -10.64 10.33 28.68
C ALA A 524 -10.83 11.85 28.53
N GLN A 525 -10.06 12.50 27.63
CA GLN A 525 -10.14 13.94 27.40
C GLN A 525 -11.46 14.35 26.74
N VAL A 526 -11.87 13.67 25.68
CA VAL A 526 -13.13 13.95 24.96
C VAL A 526 -14.33 13.77 25.90
N ARG A 527 -14.37 12.69 26.68
CA ARG A 527 -15.43 12.47 27.67
C ARG A 527 -15.50 13.58 28.71
N ARG A 528 -14.33 14.01 29.22
CA ARG A 528 -14.28 15.12 30.18
C ARG A 528 -14.82 16.41 29.57
N ALA A 529 -14.41 16.74 28.34
CA ALA A 529 -14.85 17.94 27.63
C ALA A 529 -16.35 17.91 27.33
N ALA A 530 -16.88 16.78 26.86
CA ALA A 530 -18.31 16.59 26.57
C ALA A 530 -19.15 16.24 27.82
N ARG A 531 -18.56 16.19 29.02
CA ARG A 531 -19.23 15.82 30.30
C ARG A 531 -19.94 14.46 30.25
N VAL A 532 -19.36 13.49 29.54
CA VAL A 532 -19.91 12.14 29.41
C VAL A 532 -19.50 11.29 30.62
N PRO A 533 -20.44 10.79 31.43
CA PRO A 533 -20.13 9.89 32.53
C PRO A 533 -19.61 8.54 32.03
N LEU A 534 -18.77 7.88 32.82
CA LEU A 534 -18.35 6.50 32.61
C LEU A 534 -18.53 5.72 33.92
N ALA A 535 -19.28 4.65 33.87
CA ALA A 535 -19.34 3.72 34.98
C ALA A 535 -17.97 3.01 35.15
N ILE A 536 -17.60 2.70 36.37
CA ILE A 536 -16.36 1.97 36.69
C ILE A 536 -16.37 0.64 35.94
N GLY A 537 -15.28 0.38 35.17
CA GLY A 537 -15.13 -0.85 34.36
C GLY A 537 -15.89 -0.85 33.04
N ALA A 538 -16.68 0.19 32.72
CA ALA A 538 -17.39 0.26 31.45
C ALA A 538 -16.43 0.59 30.31
N GLN A 539 -16.49 -0.20 29.25
CA GLN A 539 -15.74 0.04 28.01
C GLN A 539 -16.51 0.95 27.04
N TRP A 540 -17.84 1.01 27.14
CA TRP A 540 -18.72 1.75 26.26
C TRP A 540 -19.18 3.07 26.86
N PHE A 541 -19.11 4.13 26.09
CA PHE A 541 -19.60 5.47 26.43
C PHE A 541 -20.17 6.16 25.19
N ALA A 542 -21.07 7.10 25.38
CA ALA A 542 -21.62 7.91 24.29
C ALA A 542 -20.50 8.76 23.66
N GLY A 543 -20.46 8.76 22.33
CA GLY A 543 -19.40 9.43 21.58
C GLY A 543 -18.12 8.61 21.43
N ARG A 544 -18.09 7.31 21.76
CA ARG A 544 -16.94 6.47 21.46
C ARG A 544 -16.92 6.16 19.96
N PRO A 545 -15.93 6.65 19.20
CA PRO A 545 -15.72 6.20 17.84
C PRO A 545 -15.05 4.83 17.87
N ILE A 546 -15.52 3.93 17.03
CA ILE A 546 -14.89 2.62 16.84
C ILE A 546 -14.54 2.40 15.38
N MET A 547 -13.56 1.55 15.13
CA MET A 547 -13.23 1.06 13.80
C MET A 547 -13.32 -0.46 13.79
N VAL A 548 -14.07 -0.99 12.86
CA VAL A 548 -14.17 -2.43 12.60
C VAL A 548 -12.81 -2.95 12.14
N THR A 549 -12.36 -4.07 12.70
CA THR A 549 -11.03 -4.65 12.39
C THR A 549 -11.11 -5.97 11.63
N ARG A 550 -12.31 -6.51 11.43
CA ARG A 550 -12.55 -7.72 10.65
C ARG A 550 -13.89 -7.62 9.93
N ASN A 551 -13.90 -8.06 8.66
CA ASN A 551 -15.13 -8.08 7.88
C ASN A 551 -16.21 -8.96 8.51
N ASP A 552 -17.44 -8.46 8.53
CA ASP A 552 -18.67 -9.20 8.87
C ASP A 552 -19.66 -9.01 7.73
N TYR A 553 -19.76 -10.02 6.88
CA TYR A 553 -20.62 -9.98 5.69
C TYR A 553 -22.11 -10.07 6.03
N ALA A 554 -22.47 -10.67 7.15
CA ALA A 554 -23.87 -10.76 7.59
C ALA A 554 -24.37 -9.40 8.05
N LEU A 555 -23.52 -8.67 8.76
CA LEU A 555 -23.80 -7.30 9.17
C LEU A 555 -23.45 -6.27 8.08
N GLY A 556 -22.82 -6.65 6.96
CA GLY A 556 -22.32 -5.72 5.94
C GLY A 556 -21.38 -4.67 6.52
N LEU A 557 -20.56 -5.03 7.50
CA LEU A 557 -19.53 -4.21 8.11
C LEU A 557 -18.15 -4.71 7.65
N PHE A 558 -17.30 -3.78 7.27
CA PHE A 558 -16.00 -4.10 6.70
C PHE A 558 -14.85 -3.54 7.54
N ASN A 559 -13.69 -4.17 7.44
CA ASN A 559 -12.47 -3.67 8.06
C ASN A 559 -12.20 -2.22 7.61
N GLY A 560 -12.05 -1.32 8.59
CA GLY A 560 -11.90 0.12 8.36
C GLY A 560 -13.19 0.93 8.51
N ASP A 561 -14.36 0.32 8.59
CA ASP A 561 -15.61 1.04 8.83
C ASP A 561 -15.58 1.71 10.19
N ILE A 562 -15.94 3.00 10.21
CA ILE A 562 -16.03 3.80 11.43
C ILE A 562 -17.48 3.89 11.88
N GLY A 563 -17.69 3.61 13.15
CA GLY A 563 -18.98 3.80 13.82
C GLY A 563 -18.85 4.68 15.05
N ILE A 564 -19.92 5.36 15.44
CA ILE A 564 -19.96 6.22 16.64
C ILE A 564 -21.06 5.70 17.57
N ALA A 565 -20.73 5.48 18.83
CA ALA A 565 -21.67 5.04 19.85
C ALA A 565 -22.53 6.21 20.34
N LEU A 566 -23.84 6.14 20.18
CA LEU A 566 -24.80 7.13 20.66
C LEU A 566 -26.01 6.44 21.32
N PRO A 567 -26.71 7.10 22.25
CA PRO A 567 -27.97 6.59 22.78
C PRO A 567 -28.99 6.42 21.64
N GLY A 568 -29.74 5.32 21.67
CA GLY A 568 -30.95 5.17 20.88
C GLY A 568 -32.19 5.73 21.60
N ALA A 569 -33.35 5.69 20.97
CA ALA A 569 -34.60 6.17 21.52
C ALA A 569 -34.99 5.47 22.85
N ASP A 570 -34.50 4.25 23.09
CA ASP A 570 -34.65 3.47 24.30
C ASP A 570 -33.57 3.76 25.37
N GLY A 571 -32.70 4.74 25.14
CA GLY A 571 -31.58 5.07 26.00
C GLY A 571 -30.41 4.07 25.94
N ALA A 572 -30.56 2.94 25.25
CA ALA A 572 -29.48 1.97 25.07
C ALA A 572 -28.46 2.48 24.04
N LEU A 573 -27.18 2.23 24.33
CA LEU A 573 -26.13 2.59 23.36
C LEU A 573 -26.24 1.73 22.10
N ARG A 574 -26.17 2.41 20.95
CA ARG A 574 -26.08 1.83 19.61
C ARG A 574 -24.86 2.41 18.91
N VAL A 575 -24.23 1.63 18.07
CA VAL A 575 -23.16 2.14 17.23
C VAL A 575 -23.71 2.43 15.85
N TRP A 576 -23.59 3.68 15.45
CA TRP A 576 -24.11 4.19 14.19
C TRP A 576 -23.02 4.18 13.16
N PHE A 577 -23.29 3.62 12.00
CA PHE A 577 -22.41 3.60 10.83
C PHE A 577 -23.07 4.36 9.68
N ARG A 578 -22.25 5.00 8.86
CA ARG A 578 -22.73 5.63 7.62
C ARG A 578 -22.79 4.56 6.53
N GLY A 579 -23.94 4.37 5.92
CA GLY A 579 -24.12 3.50 4.76
C GLY A 579 -23.60 4.11 3.47
N ALA A 580 -23.41 3.29 2.44
CA ALA A 580 -23.00 3.75 1.11
C ALA A 580 -24.04 4.67 0.43
N ASP A 581 -25.31 4.54 0.82
CA ASP A 581 -26.42 5.38 0.40
C ASP A 581 -26.51 6.73 1.16
N GLY A 582 -25.55 7.01 2.05
CA GLY A 582 -25.56 8.16 2.96
C GLY A 582 -26.49 8.02 4.15
N GLY A 583 -27.26 6.93 4.24
CA GLY A 583 -28.11 6.61 5.38
C GLY A 583 -27.30 6.22 6.63
N LEU A 584 -27.97 6.21 7.78
CA LEU A 584 -27.38 5.76 9.04
C LEU A 584 -27.94 4.40 9.42
N ARG A 585 -27.04 3.52 9.86
CA ARG A 585 -27.39 2.19 10.35
C ARG A 585 -26.89 1.99 11.78
N ALA A 586 -27.79 1.55 12.65
CA ALA A 586 -27.51 1.25 14.05
C ALA A 586 -27.21 -0.23 14.25
N VAL A 587 -26.17 -0.52 15.02
CA VAL A 587 -25.80 -1.89 15.44
C VAL A 587 -25.60 -1.91 16.96
N SER A 588 -26.11 -2.94 17.62
CA SER A 588 -25.85 -3.12 19.05
C SER A 588 -24.36 -3.36 19.32
N PRO A 589 -23.77 -2.75 20.36
CA PRO A 589 -22.39 -3.03 20.75
C PRO A 589 -22.05 -4.52 20.90
N ALA A 590 -23.02 -5.31 21.39
CA ALA A 590 -22.84 -6.75 21.59
C ALA A 590 -22.82 -7.57 20.29
N ALA A 591 -23.35 -7.02 19.19
CA ALA A 591 -23.40 -7.68 17.89
C ALA A 591 -22.23 -7.29 16.98
N LEU A 592 -21.37 -6.35 17.42
CA LEU A 592 -20.27 -5.86 16.60
C LEU A 592 -19.18 -6.91 16.40
N PRO A 593 -18.60 -6.99 15.20
CA PRO A 593 -17.37 -7.73 14.98
C PRO A 593 -16.21 -7.12 15.79
N PRO A 594 -15.02 -7.75 15.81
CA PRO A 594 -13.83 -7.19 16.42
C PRO A 594 -13.59 -5.75 15.97
N HIS A 595 -13.33 -4.86 16.92
CA HIS A 595 -13.21 -3.43 16.69
C HIS A 595 -12.25 -2.79 17.71
N ASP A 596 -11.66 -1.65 17.32
CA ASP A 596 -10.80 -0.81 18.15
C ASP A 596 -11.44 0.58 18.34
N THR A 597 -11.08 1.30 19.42
CA THR A 597 -11.40 2.73 19.53
C THR A 597 -10.65 3.52 18.43
N ALA A 598 -11.25 4.59 17.90
CA ALA A 598 -10.79 5.20 16.67
C ALA A 598 -10.55 6.73 16.72
N PHE A 599 -10.12 7.27 17.86
CA PHE A 599 -9.55 8.63 17.91
C PHE A 599 -8.15 8.65 17.28
N ALA A 600 -7.36 7.61 17.53
CA ALA A 600 -6.06 7.38 16.93
C ALA A 600 -6.09 6.09 16.11
N LEU A 601 -5.37 6.08 14.99
CA LEU A 601 -5.23 4.95 14.07
C LEU A 601 -3.74 4.70 13.79
N THR A 602 -3.37 3.49 13.36
CA THR A 602 -2.04 3.34 12.74
C THR A 602 -2.03 4.00 11.36
N VAL A 603 -0.84 4.45 10.92
CA VAL A 603 -0.68 4.99 9.56
C VAL A 603 -1.18 3.99 8.51
N HIS A 604 -0.91 2.69 8.65
CA HIS A 604 -1.44 1.64 7.77
C HIS A 604 -2.97 1.63 7.69
N LYS A 605 -3.65 1.73 8.84
CA LYS A 605 -5.12 1.75 8.88
C LYS A 605 -5.74 3.05 8.39
N SER A 606 -4.94 4.10 8.18
CA SER A 606 -5.37 5.36 7.58
C SER A 606 -5.33 5.36 6.05
N GLN A 607 -4.71 4.36 5.43
CA GLN A 607 -4.69 4.23 3.97
C GLN A 607 -6.11 4.24 3.41
N GLY A 608 -6.33 4.87 2.27
CA GLY A 608 -7.66 5.13 1.74
C GLY A 608 -8.49 6.14 2.53
N SER A 609 -7.95 6.81 3.57
CA SER A 609 -8.63 7.87 4.34
C SER A 609 -7.92 9.20 4.20
N GLU A 610 -8.64 10.29 4.43
CA GLU A 610 -8.11 11.65 4.42
C GLU A 610 -8.76 12.46 5.53
N PHE A 611 -8.01 13.40 6.08
CA PHE A 611 -8.41 14.24 7.19
C PHE A 611 -8.01 15.70 6.90
N ASP A 612 -8.78 16.67 7.36
CA ASP A 612 -8.42 18.07 7.18
C ASP A 612 -7.12 18.36 7.94
N HIS A 613 -7.00 17.83 9.16
CA HIS A 613 -5.82 17.94 10.01
C HIS A 613 -5.37 16.56 10.48
N ALA A 614 -4.17 16.14 10.11
CA ALA A 614 -3.55 14.89 10.55
C ALA A 614 -2.34 15.17 11.45
N VAL A 615 -2.20 14.39 12.52
CA VAL A 615 -1.04 14.44 13.42
C VAL A 615 -0.32 13.10 13.37
N LEU A 616 0.94 13.09 12.92
CA LEU A 616 1.80 11.92 13.00
C LEU A 616 2.48 11.85 14.37
N MET A 617 2.15 10.83 15.15
CA MET A 617 2.79 10.51 16.41
C MET A 617 3.93 9.51 16.19
N LEU A 618 5.16 9.96 16.37
CA LEU A 618 6.35 9.11 16.32
C LEU A 618 6.58 8.40 17.66
N PRO A 619 7.13 7.17 17.65
CA PRO A 619 7.60 6.52 18.86
C PRO A 619 8.81 7.28 19.44
N SER A 620 9.13 7.06 20.72
CA SER A 620 10.25 7.72 21.40
C SER A 620 11.62 7.32 20.85
N THR A 621 11.71 6.13 20.27
CA THR A 621 12.94 5.60 19.66
C THR A 621 12.66 5.08 18.26
N PHE A 622 13.70 5.10 17.43
CA PHE A 622 13.58 4.53 16.07
C PHE A 622 13.26 3.04 16.14
N SER A 623 12.30 2.62 15.34
CA SER A 623 11.90 1.22 15.21
C SER A 623 11.84 0.82 13.74
N ARG A 624 11.89 -0.49 13.45
CA ARG A 624 11.88 -1.02 12.07
C ARG A 624 10.65 -0.65 11.24
N VAL A 625 9.53 -0.33 11.90
CA VAL A 625 8.30 0.08 11.20
C VAL A 625 8.37 1.51 10.67
N LEU A 626 9.35 2.31 11.17
CA LEU A 626 9.56 3.66 10.69
C LEU A 626 10.34 3.65 9.39
N SER A 627 9.73 4.20 8.36
CA SER A 627 10.33 4.35 7.03
C SER A 627 9.89 5.66 6.40
N ARG A 628 10.56 6.01 5.32
CA ARG A 628 10.22 7.15 4.45
C ARG A 628 8.76 7.08 4.00
N GLU A 629 8.33 5.91 3.55
CA GLU A 629 6.98 5.65 3.03
C GLU A 629 5.93 5.77 4.13
N LEU A 630 6.26 5.42 5.38
CA LEU A 630 5.36 5.62 6.51
C LEU A 630 5.14 7.10 6.79
N VAL A 631 6.23 7.89 6.84
CA VAL A 631 6.13 9.34 7.05
C VAL A 631 5.40 10.00 5.89
N TYR A 632 5.74 9.65 4.64
CA TYR A 632 5.07 10.12 3.43
C TYR A 632 3.56 9.81 3.46
N THR A 633 3.20 8.55 3.75
CA THR A 633 1.79 8.15 3.83
C THR A 633 1.04 8.95 4.89
N ALA A 634 1.62 9.15 6.07
CA ALA A 634 0.98 9.91 7.13
C ALA A 634 0.77 11.40 6.75
N VAL A 635 1.80 12.05 6.21
CA VAL A 635 1.75 13.46 5.79
C VAL A 635 0.70 13.68 4.71
N THR A 636 0.64 12.77 3.74
CA THR A 636 -0.29 12.87 2.62
C THR A 636 -1.75 12.49 2.96
N ARG A 637 -2.03 12.08 4.21
CA ARG A 637 -3.43 11.95 4.71
C ARG A 637 -4.04 13.30 5.06
N ALA A 638 -3.24 14.33 5.29
CA ALA A 638 -3.72 15.68 5.59
C ALA A 638 -4.18 16.40 4.32
N ARG A 639 -5.29 17.15 4.42
CA ARG A 639 -5.77 18.03 3.36
C ARG A 639 -5.30 19.46 3.54
N GLU A 640 -5.34 19.96 4.78
CA GLU A 640 -5.09 21.36 5.12
C GLU A 640 -3.91 21.52 6.06
N ARG A 641 -3.78 20.64 7.05
CA ARG A 641 -2.77 20.75 8.10
C ARG A 641 -2.18 19.40 8.49
N VAL A 642 -0.86 19.40 8.62
CA VAL A 642 -0.12 18.24 9.16
C VAL A 642 0.76 18.68 10.32
N GLU A 643 0.77 17.90 11.38
CA GLU A 643 1.69 18.02 12.50
C GLU A 643 2.49 16.73 12.68
N VAL A 644 3.76 16.85 13.01
CA VAL A 644 4.59 15.71 13.38
C VAL A 644 5.04 15.91 14.83
N VAL A 645 4.82 14.92 15.68
CA VAL A 645 5.14 14.96 17.12
C VAL A 645 6.14 13.87 17.45
N GLY A 646 7.28 14.23 18.01
CA GLY A 646 8.33 13.28 18.41
C GLY A 646 9.72 13.88 18.49
N ALA A 647 10.75 13.02 18.53
CA ALA A 647 12.14 13.45 18.50
C ALA A 647 12.61 13.73 17.06
N ARG A 648 13.36 14.82 16.85
CA ARG A 648 13.95 15.17 15.54
C ARG A 648 14.79 14.05 14.96
N THR A 649 15.63 13.43 15.79
CA THR A 649 16.51 12.34 15.37
C THR A 649 15.73 11.14 14.84
N VAL A 650 14.56 10.86 15.43
CA VAL A 650 13.67 9.78 14.97
C VAL A 650 13.06 10.12 13.61
N LEU A 651 12.58 11.37 13.42
CA LEU A 651 12.03 11.85 12.15
C LEU A 651 13.06 11.81 11.03
N LEU A 652 14.23 12.41 11.26
CA LEU A 652 15.32 12.46 10.27
C LEU A 652 15.72 11.05 9.83
N ARG A 653 15.89 10.14 10.80
CA ARG A 653 16.23 8.75 10.49
C ARG A 653 15.12 8.03 9.74
N ALA A 654 13.84 8.27 10.09
CA ALA A 654 12.71 7.67 9.38
C ALA A 654 12.68 8.10 7.92
N ILE A 655 12.85 9.40 7.63
CA ILE A 655 12.87 9.91 6.25
C ILE A 655 14.08 9.39 5.46
N ALA A 656 15.25 9.27 6.11
CA ALA A 656 16.45 8.73 5.48
C ALA A 656 16.38 7.22 5.20
N THR A 657 15.46 6.48 5.85
CA THR A 657 15.38 5.01 5.75
C THR A 657 14.23 4.62 4.80
N PRO A 658 14.52 4.17 3.56
CA PRO A 658 13.49 3.62 2.67
C PRO A 658 13.02 2.26 3.18
N THR A 659 11.80 1.88 2.84
CA THR A 659 11.31 0.52 3.06
C THR A 659 12.03 -0.42 2.10
N GLN A 660 12.77 -1.38 2.65
CA GLN A 660 13.36 -2.46 1.87
C GLN A 660 12.46 -3.69 1.90
N ARG A 661 12.17 -4.24 0.73
CA ARG A 661 11.38 -5.45 0.54
C ARG A 661 12.10 -6.31 -0.49
N ASP A 662 12.82 -7.34 -0.02
CA ASP A 662 13.51 -8.24 -0.92
C ASP A 662 12.51 -9.11 -1.67
N SER A 663 12.63 -9.08 -3.00
CA SER A 663 11.77 -9.75 -3.96
C SER A 663 12.59 -10.20 -5.16
N GLY A 664 12.12 -11.21 -5.84
CA GLY A 664 12.69 -11.65 -7.10
C GLY A 664 11.77 -11.42 -8.30
N LEU A 665 10.65 -10.72 -8.11
CA LEU A 665 9.63 -10.56 -9.15
C LEU A 665 10.21 -9.98 -10.46
N ALA A 666 11.04 -8.94 -10.38
CA ALA A 666 11.67 -8.37 -11.57
C ALA A 666 12.47 -9.40 -12.37
N ALA A 667 13.25 -10.26 -11.68
CA ALA A 667 13.99 -11.32 -12.34
C ALA A 667 13.06 -12.40 -12.92
N ARG A 668 11.99 -12.77 -12.21
CA ARG A 668 10.99 -13.72 -12.72
C ARG A 668 10.29 -13.19 -13.98
N ILE A 669 10.04 -11.87 -14.07
CA ILE A 669 9.46 -11.24 -15.25
C ILE A 669 10.42 -11.38 -16.46
N VAL A 670 11.72 -11.13 -16.27
CA VAL A 670 12.71 -11.31 -17.33
C VAL A 670 12.77 -12.78 -17.79
N GLU A 671 12.83 -13.73 -16.86
CA GLU A 671 12.81 -15.18 -17.17
C GLU A 671 11.54 -15.60 -17.91
N ALA A 672 10.38 -15.07 -17.55
CA ALA A 672 9.13 -15.33 -18.23
C ALA A 672 9.14 -14.80 -19.68
N MET A 673 9.74 -13.64 -19.91
CA MET A 673 9.91 -13.09 -21.27
C MET A 673 10.78 -13.96 -22.14
N GLU A 674 11.95 -14.38 -21.64
CA GLU A 674 12.88 -15.25 -22.37
C GLU A 674 12.24 -16.59 -22.74
N SER A 675 11.51 -17.18 -21.78
CA SER A 675 10.78 -18.43 -21.98
C SER A 675 9.73 -18.35 -23.09
N THR A 676 9.02 -17.24 -23.16
CA THR A 676 7.96 -16.99 -24.16
C THR A 676 8.56 -16.76 -25.55
N GLU A 677 9.72 -16.08 -25.65
CA GLU A 677 10.44 -15.87 -26.91
C GLU A 677 11.04 -17.17 -27.46
N ALA A 678 11.52 -18.05 -26.59
CA ALA A 678 12.02 -19.36 -26.97
C ALA A 678 10.91 -20.30 -27.49
N GLY A 679 9.69 -20.17 -26.94
CA GLY A 679 8.52 -20.96 -27.37
C GLY A 679 7.85 -20.47 -28.66
N SER A 680 8.15 -19.24 -29.10
CA SER A 680 7.62 -18.66 -30.36
C SER A 680 8.55 -18.82 -31.57
N ARG A 681 9.78 -19.29 -31.36
CA ARG A 681 10.74 -19.71 -32.39
C ARG A 681 10.62 -21.22 -32.66
#